data_18ca939a4f8803544e289d50bdb19594
#
_entry.id   18ca939a4f8803544e289d50bdb19594
#
_cell.length_a   1.000
_cell.length_b   1.000
_cell.length_c   1.000
_cell.angle_alpha   90.00
_cell.angle_beta   90.00
_cell.angle_gamma   90.00
#
_symmetry.space_group_name_H-M   'P 1'
#
loop_
_entity.id
_entity.type
_entity.pdbx_description
1 polymer ?
#
loop_
_entity_poly.entity_id
_entity_poly.type
_entity_poly.pdbx_seq_one_letter_code
_entity_poly.pdbx_strand_id
1 'polypeptide(L)'
;MQERQTTRIDASGEWRSSLTGITSGFLLYETVTGLAIMLLPFSPFNQFNVLLHTILGIAMIVPVIWYCIRHWAVRRKGNLSHYQLLGYISVVLLLACFLSGVVLTWQGIVGPAIGAMWDTVHLITGFAMAVFIIIHLLSIVIRKVNKEETKRTLASARSQYYKWSVGVTALFLAGTWMWSTLYTDPPTLSAFADEYNWKYGEDRPFAPSLARTDTAQWQDGVRGEVLELFDPSKHETFNTAYNEAKKEPIGLFAHIRAAAKAADVDDETNIKIDAIIKEAADWMQHNGAIDPKLLSGSDRCGTSGCHTQIYEEWLPSAHRYSSLDKIFQDVQTLMVDETSPEHTRYCGGCHDPISLFAGAKNSSNNSVGVDVGIDEGTSCLVCHNIVQTDVQGNADYTLQPQERYVYELEDGDVAKFVSDFLIRTYPKHHVSSYSRPLYKTPEFCAACHKQYLDKEVNTDIGKVQGQNQYDSWKNSRWFHGDQDPKTLSCRECHMPLIDSDDPAAGDMTDYNRTLDDGKHRGHRTLGANQYIPQLQDLEFADIHTEMIEQWMRGDIEIPEIADKWTIGPVVRMEIFAPESVAAGEQVDLRVLLTNNKTGHDYPTGPLDMIESWVELVVTDSEGNVVYATGSVDSETDQITDSQVIFKSDGFDRRGELIDRHNLWDLVGASYKRSMYPGVTDTFEESMQCPSMARGRITDNARESTPGSRSDDFAFEANGDELTVRATLWYRKANPAFLDRVYGTETDVRSPILKVSETFATIAVDGE
;
A
#
# COMPACT_ATOMS: atom_id res chain seq x y z
N MET A 1 -9.26 82.87 20.18
CA MET A 1 -8.52 81.64 20.52
C MET A 1 -9.53 80.64 21.02
N GLN A 2 -10.09 79.81 20.15
CA GLN A 2 -10.96 78.70 20.54
C GLN A 2 -10.07 77.54 20.92
N GLU A 3 -10.08 77.13 22.19
CA GLU A 3 -9.49 75.89 22.68
C GLU A 3 -10.17 74.71 21.97
N ARG A 4 -9.41 74.06 21.11
CA ARG A 4 -9.79 72.74 20.61
C ARG A 4 -9.75 71.77 21.79
N GLN A 5 -10.91 71.50 22.40
CA GLN A 5 -11.12 70.33 23.24
C GLN A 5 -10.85 69.06 22.40
N THR A 6 -9.63 68.58 22.50
CA THR A 6 -9.32 67.22 22.04
C THR A 6 -10.09 66.27 22.92
N THR A 7 -11.20 65.75 22.47
CA THR A 7 -11.94 64.64 23.07
C THR A 7 -10.97 63.48 23.26
N ARG A 8 -10.42 63.36 24.47
CA ARG A 8 -9.61 62.20 24.88
C ARG A 8 -10.52 60.98 24.86
N ILE A 9 -10.33 60.11 23.87
CA ILE A 9 -11.04 58.84 23.77
C ILE A 9 -10.67 58.02 24.99
N ASP A 10 -11.66 57.67 25.82
CA ASP A 10 -11.49 56.91 27.06
C ASP A 10 -11.18 55.43 26.73
N ALA A 11 -9.89 55.06 26.83
CA ALA A 11 -9.46 53.68 26.60
C ALA A 11 -10.01 52.71 27.68
N SER A 12 -10.42 53.22 28.83
CA SER A 12 -10.92 52.40 29.94
C SER A 12 -12.28 51.77 29.63
N GLY A 13 -13.13 52.47 28.85
CA GLY A 13 -14.44 51.97 28.46
C GLY A 13 -14.38 50.76 27.56
N GLU A 14 -13.43 50.71 26.62
CA GLU A 14 -13.27 49.57 25.73
C GLU A 14 -12.70 48.36 26.47
N TRP A 15 -11.75 48.52 27.36
CA TRP A 15 -11.17 47.40 28.14
C TRP A 15 -12.14 46.80 29.17
N ARG A 16 -13.19 47.51 29.53
CA ARG A 16 -14.30 47.02 30.35
C ARG A 16 -15.34 46.26 29.54
N SER A 17 -15.30 46.35 28.19
CA SER A 17 -16.23 45.66 27.34
C SER A 17 -15.96 44.14 27.36
N SER A 18 -16.99 43.36 27.65
CA SER A 18 -16.94 41.89 27.56
C SER A 18 -16.56 41.42 26.15
N LEU A 19 -17.06 42.12 25.13
CA LEU A 19 -16.72 41.81 23.72
C LEU A 19 -15.20 41.94 23.48
N THR A 20 -14.54 42.97 23.98
CA THR A 20 -13.10 43.14 23.85
C THR A 20 -12.34 42.03 24.58
N GLY A 21 -12.75 41.68 25.77
CA GLY A 21 -12.11 40.61 26.56
C GLY A 21 -12.31 39.24 25.91
N ILE A 22 -13.50 38.91 25.47
CA ILE A 22 -13.83 37.65 24.78
C ILE A 22 -13.05 37.54 23.46
N THR A 23 -13.08 38.58 22.60
CA THR A 23 -12.33 38.60 21.33
C THR A 23 -10.83 38.43 21.54
N SER A 24 -10.27 39.10 22.54
CA SER A 24 -8.84 38.98 22.86
C SER A 24 -8.48 37.60 23.43
N GLY A 25 -9.34 37.03 24.28
CA GLY A 25 -9.14 35.68 24.82
C GLY A 25 -9.23 34.64 23.75
N PHE A 26 -10.16 34.80 22.81
CA PHE A 26 -10.28 33.95 21.65
C PHE A 26 -9.03 34.01 20.73
N LEU A 27 -8.58 35.21 20.36
CA LEU A 27 -7.37 35.38 19.56
C LEU A 27 -6.12 34.82 20.26
N LEU A 28 -6.05 34.93 21.59
CA LEU A 28 -4.98 34.31 22.35
C LEU A 28 -5.07 32.78 22.31
N TYR A 29 -6.27 32.21 22.43
CA TYR A 29 -6.51 30.77 22.29
C TYR A 29 -6.07 30.29 20.90
N GLU A 30 -6.52 30.92 19.83
CA GLU A 30 -6.16 30.55 18.45
C GLU A 30 -4.65 30.63 18.20
N THR A 31 -3.99 31.66 18.78
CA THR A 31 -2.52 31.77 18.67
C THR A 31 -1.81 30.62 19.40
N VAL A 32 -2.25 30.30 20.62
CA VAL A 32 -1.66 29.24 21.45
C VAL A 32 -1.89 27.86 20.79
N THR A 33 -3.11 27.63 20.33
CA THR A 33 -3.46 26.34 19.70
C THR A 33 -2.82 26.16 18.33
N GLY A 34 -2.75 27.21 17.50
CA GLY A 34 -2.01 27.17 16.24
C GLY A 34 -0.52 26.83 16.44
N LEU A 35 0.11 27.42 17.48
CA LEU A 35 1.47 27.06 17.88
C LEU A 35 1.56 25.60 18.38
N ALA A 36 0.59 25.15 19.16
CA ALA A 36 0.55 23.78 19.67
C ALA A 36 0.43 22.77 18.53
N ILE A 37 -0.44 23.00 17.55
CA ILE A 37 -0.60 22.14 16.36
C ILE A 37 0.74 21.99 15.60
N MET A 38 1.51 23.06 15.50
CA MET A 38 2.80 23.06 14.81
C MET A 38 3.92 22.39 15.61
N LEU A 39 3.98 22.60 16.93
CA LEU A 39 5.15 22.28 17.77
C LEU A 39 5.00 21.01 18.60
N LEU A 40 3.78 20.64 18.97
CA LEU A 40 3.55 19.45 19.77
C LEU A 40 3.55 18.17 18.90
N PRO A 41 3.91 17.02 19.48
CA PRO A 41 3.84 15.74 18.78
C PRO A 41 2.39 15.36 18.48
N PHE A 42 2.24 14.39 17.60
CA PHE A 42 0.96 13.74 17.34
C PHE A 42 0.41 13.15 18.64
N SER A 43 -0.84 13.44 18.95
CA SER A 43 -1.53 12.96 20.16
C SER A 43 -3.02 13.27 20.06
N PRO A 44 -3.90 12.58 20.78
CA PRO A 44 -5.32 12.93 20.86
C PRO A 44 -5.55 14.38 21.25
N PHE A 45 -4.77 14.91 22.24
CA PHE A 45 -4.87 16.31 22.63
C PHE A 45 -4.64 17.27 21.46
N ASN A 46 -3.60 17.03 20.65
CA ASN A 46 -3.30 17.91 19.53
C ASN A 46 -4.31 17.79 18.38
N GLN A 47 -4.89 16.61 18.19
CA GLN A 47 -5.96 16.38 17.21
C GLN A 47 -7.26 17.12 17.62
N PHE A 48 -7.67 17.04 18.90
CA PHE A 48 -8.79 17.84 19.42
C PHE A 48 -8.49 19.34 19.37
N ASN A 49 -7.22 19.72 19.49
CA ASN A 49 -6.79 21.09 19.27
C ASN A 49 -7.07 21.55 17.83
N VAL A 50 -6.76 20.73 16.82
CA VAL A 50 -7.07 21.02 15.40
C VAL A 50 -8.58 21.23 15.22
N LEU A 51 -9.40 20.33 15.76
CA LEU A 51 -10.86 20.42 15.63
C LEU A 51 -11.41 21.69 16.26
N LEU A 52 -11.02 21.99 17.52
CA LEU A 52 -11.52 23.18 18.22
C LEU A 52 -10.97 24.49 17.66
N HIS A 53 -9.70 24.53 17.24
CA HIS A 53 -9.12 25.66 16.51
C HIS A 53 -9.93 25.96 15.25
N THR A 54 -10.26 24.95 14.46
CA THR A 54 -11.05 25.13 13.23
C THR A 54 -12.47 25.58 13.53
N ILE A 55 -13.19 24.89 14.44
CA ILE A 55 -14.58 25.20 14.78
C ILE A 55 -14.69 26.60 15.37
N LEU A 56 -13.85 26.93 16.33
CA LEU A 56 -13.88 28.24 16.99
C LEU A 56 -13.39 29.33 16.05
N GLY A 57 -12.36 29.06 15.22
CA GLY A 57 -11.87 29.97 14.20
C GLY A 57 -12.99 30.44 13.27
N ILE A 58 -13.80 29.51 12.76
CA ILE A 58 -14.97 29.82 11.93
C ILE A 58 -16.06 30.54 12.72
N ALA A 59 -16.42 30.03 13.90
CA ALA A 59 -17.51 30.59 14.70
C ALA A 59 -17.26 32.05 15.12
N MET A 60 -15.99 32.40 15.34
CA MET A 60 -15.60 33.73 15.84
C MET A 60 -15.33 34.77 14.75
N ILE A 61 -15.41 34.42 13.48
CA ILE A 61 -15.24 35.38 12.38
C ILE A 61 -16.19 36.59 12.56
N VAL A 62 -17.48 36.31 12.77
CA VAL A 62 -18.49 37.37 12.90
C VAL A 62 -18.28 38.25 14.14
N PRO A 63 -18.12 37.70 15.36
CA PRO A 63 -17.82 38.52 16.57
C PRO A 63 -16.54 39.35 16.45
N VAL A 64 -15.48 38.78 15.87
CA VAL A 64 -14.19 39.49 15.73
C VAL A 64 -14.30 40.62 14.69
N ILE A 65 -14.92 40.39 13.53
CA ILE A 65 -15.16 41.45 12.54
C ILE A 65 -16.02 42.56 13.14
N TRP A 66 -17.07 42.20 13.86
CA TRP A 66 -17.92 43.16 14.55
C TRP A 66 -17.13 44.04 15.58
N TYR A 67 -16.25 43.38 16.35
CA TYR A 67 -15.34 44.10 17.23
C TYR A 67 -14.42 45.05 16.45
N CYS A 68 -13.80 44.60 15.40
CA CYS A 68 -12.91 45.39 14.53
C CYS A 68 -13.63 46.64 13.96
N ILE A 69 -14.86 46.47 13.47
CA ILE A 69 -15.69 47.59 12.94
C ILE A 69 -16.00 48.60 14.03
N ARG A 70 -16.43 48.15 15.22
CA ARG A 70 -16.71 49.05 16.37
C ARG A 70 -15.47 49.77 16.83
N HIS A 71 -14.37 49.05 16.97
CA HIS A 71 -13.09 49.63 17.39
C HIS A 71 -12.61 50.67 16.40
N TRP A 72 -12.67 50.37 15.10
CA TRP A 72 -12.33 51.29 14.02
C TRP A 72 -13.24 52.54 14.05
N ALA A 73 -14.54 52.37 14.15
CA ALA A 73 -15.51 53.47 14.12
C ALA A 73 -15.24 54.49 15.26
N VAL A 74 -14.80 54.01 16.41
CA VAL A 74 -14.44 54.86 17.57
C VAL A 74 -13.11 55.57 17.36
N ARG A 75 -12.12 54.87 16.74
CA ARG A 75 -10.73 55.34 16.66
C ARG A 75 -10.37 56.13 15.38
N ARG A 76 -11.17 56.02 14.30
CA ARG A 76 -10.90 56.68 13.00
C ARG A 76 -10.93 58.21 13.03
N LYS A 77 -11.53 58.83 14.04
CA LYS A 77 -11.73 60.28 14.13
C LYS A 77 -10.47 61.05 14.60
N GLY A 78 -9.40 60.38 14.94
CA GLY A 78 -8.10 60.97 15.35
C GLY A 78 -7.15 61.13 14.15
N ASN A 79 -6.05 61.88 14.34
CA ASN A 79 -4.94 61.95 13.38
C ASN A 79 -4.26 60.58 13.31
N LEU A 80 -3.81 60.20 12.10
CA LEU A 80 -3.09 58.93 11.89
C LEU A 80 -1.87 58.88 12.80
N SER A 81 -1.81 57.86 13.63
CA SER A 81 -0.73 57.62 14.59
C SER A 81 -0.11 56.25 14.33
N HIS A 82 1.12 56.04 14.81
CA HIS A 82 1.77 54.70 14.71
C HIS A 82 0.91 53.58 15.31
N TYR A 83 0.14 53.87 16.36
CA TYR A 83 -0.78 52.92 16.98
C TYR A 83 -1.95 52.51 16.06
N GLN A 84 -2.49 53.51 15.32
CA GLN A 84 -3.55 53.25 14.35
C GLN A 84 -2.99 52.47 13.14
N LEU A 85 -1.76 52.78 12.70
CA LEU A 85 -1.12 52.05 11.62
C LEU A 85 -0.92 50.58 12.01
N LEU A 86 -0.36 50.31 13.21
CA LEU A 86 -0.25 48.94 13.73
C LEU A 86 -1.61 48.23 13.79
N GLY A 87 -2.65 48.93 14.24
CA GLY A 87 -4.01 48.36 14.24
C GLY A 87 -4.53 48.01 12.86
N TYR A 88 -4.28 48.88 11.86
CA TYR A 88 -4.70 48.60 10.48
C TYR A 88 -3.95 47.40 9.87
N ILE A 89 -2.63 47.32 10.07
CA ILE A 89 -1.84 46.17 9.66
C ILE A 89 -2.37 44.89 10.31
N SER A 90 -2.64 44.93 11.62
CA SER A 90 -3.20 43.78 12.34
C SER A 90 -4.55 43.33 11.78
N VAL A 91 -5.44 44.26 11.39
CA VAL A 91 -6.75 43.93 10.78
C VAL A 91 -6.56 43.29 9.40
N VAL A 92 -5.66 43.80 8.56
CA VAL A 92 -5.38 43.22 7.23
C VAL A 92 -4.85 41.79 7.38
N LEU A 93 -3.88 41.57 8.28
CA LEU A 93 -3.33 40.23 8.56
C LEU A 93 -4.40 39.29 9.11
N LEU A 94 -5.25 39.78 10.03
CA LEU A 94 -6.36 39.01 10.57
C LEU A 94 -7.35 38.56 9.48
N LEU A 95 -7.73 39.47 8.57
CA LEU A 95 -8.61 39.13 7.47
C LEU A 95 -7.97 38.11 6.51
N ALA A 96 -6.69 38.24 6.22
CA ALA A 96 -5.95 37.27 5.42
C ALA A 96 -5.86 35.89 6.10
N CYS A 97 -5.62 35.89 7.44
CA CYS A 97 -5.61 34.67 8.24
C CYS A 97 -6.99 33.98 8.28
N PHE A 98 -8.07 34.74 8.47
CA PHE A 98 -9.42 34.17 8.42
C PHE A 98 -9.76 33.63 7.02
N LEU A 99 -9.45 34.37 5.96
CA LEU A 99 -9.71 33.90 4.59
C LEU A 99 -8.98 32.59 4.31
N SER A 100 -7.69 32.52 4.62
CA SER A 100 -6.91 31.30 4.45
C SER A 100 -7.42 30.15 5.33
N GLY A 101 -7.82 30.41 6.58
CA GLY A 101 -8.43 29.42 7.46
C GLY A 101 -9.76 28.88 6.93
N VAL A 102 -10.61 29.72 6.35
CA VAL A 102 -11.87 29.29 5.69
C VAL A 102 -11.56 28.39 4.48
N VAL A 103 -10.55 28.76 3.67
CA VAL A 103 -10.16 27.96 2.50
C VAL A 103 -9.61 26.61 2.94
N LEU A 104 -8.73 26.55 3.94
CA LEU A 104 -8.21 25.30 4.49
C LEU A 104 -9.32 24.41 5.05
N THR A 105 -10.27 25.02 5.80
CA THR A 105 -11.42 24.27 6.31
C THR A 105 -12.27 23.70 5.18
N TRP A 106 -12.52 24.49 4.14
CA TRP A 106 -13.24 24.02 2.95
C TRP A 106 -12.50 22.85 2.27
N GLN A 107 -11.20 22.99 2.06
CA GLN A 107 -10.38 21.92 1.49
C GLN A 107 -10.37 20.67 2.37
N GLY A 108 -10.31 20.83 3.69
CA GLY A 108 -10.39 19.70 4.64
C GLY A 108 -11.74 18.97 4.63
N ILE A 109 -12.84 19.67 4.28
CA ILE A 109 -14.18 19.06 4.21
C ILE A 109 -14.41 18.36 2.87
N VAL A 110 -14.06 19.00 1.74
CA VAL A 110 -14.48 18.55 0.40
C VAL A 110 -13.32 18.19 -0.52
N GLY A 111 -12.08 18.57 -0.20
CA GLY A 111 -10.90 18.30 -1.02
C GLY A 111 -10.23 16.98 -0.64
N PRO A 112 -9.35 16.45 -1.48
CA PRO A 112 -8.53 15.28 -1.15
C PRO A 112 -7.41 15.62 -0.16
N ALA A 113 -6.91 16.85 -0.18
CA ALA A 113 -5.87 17.39 0.71
C ALA A 113 -5.97 18.90 0.85
N ILE A 114 -5.31 19.48 1.86
CA ILE A 114 -5.14 20.93 1.96
C ILE A 114 -3.99 21.41 1.05
N GLY A 115 -4.17 22.58 0.43
CA GLY A 115 -3.17 23.15 -0.45
C GLY A 115 -2.01 23.81 0.30
N ALA A 116 -0.78 23.43 0.02
CA ALA A 116 0.44 23.95 0.66
C ALA A 116 0.53 25.50 0.61
N MET A 117 0.07 26.13 -0.45
CA MET A 117 0.05 27.59 -0.56
C MET A 117 -0.86 28.21 0.52
N TRP A 118 -2.07 27.71 0.70
CA TRP A 118 -3.02 28.22 1.67
C TRP A 118 -2.58 27.95 3.11
N ASP A 119 -2.00 26.79 3.38
CA ASP A 119 -1.38 26.45 4.65
C ASP A 119 -0.25 27.43 5.01
N THR A 120 0.66 27.68 4.06
CA THR A 120 1.75 28.66 4.22
C THR A 120 1.21 30.09 4.46
N VAL A 121 0.19 30.49 3.71
CA VAL A 121 -0.44 31.83 3.88
C VAL A 121 -1.08 31.92 5.28
N HIS A 122 -1.79 30.88 5.73
CA HIS A 122 -2.40 30.85 7.06
C HIS A 122 -1.35 30.96 8.18
N LEU A 123 -0.29 30.16 8.06
CA LEU A 123 0.82 30.16 9.03
C LEU A 123 1.51 31.53 9.10
N ILE A 124 1.93 32.10 7.98
CA ILE A 124 2.64 33.39 7.92
C ILE A 124 1.73 34.52 8.44
N THR A 125 0.48 34.58 7.98
CA THR A 125 -0.44 35.64 8.39
C THR A 125 -0.84 35.52 9.85
N GLY A 126 -1.00 34.30 10.37
CA GLY A 126 -1.26 34.02 11.78
C GLY A 126 -0.11 34.47 12.68
N PHE A 127 1.13 34.11 12.37
CA PHE A 127 2.31 34.59 13.12
C PHE A 127 2.49 36.10 13.04
N ALA A 128 2.43 36.67 11.85
CA ALA A 128 2.55 38.11 11.67
C ALA A 128 1.45 38.84 12.44
N MET A 129 0.20 38.41 12.36
CA MET A 129 -0.93 38.93 13.08
C MET A 129 -0.66 38.92 14.59
N ALA A 130 -0.22 37.79 15.14
CA ALA A 130 0.07 37.66 16.57
C ALA A 130 1.14 38.66 17.02
N VAL A 131 2.24 38.79 16.27
CA VAL A 131 3.32 39.76 16.54
C VAL A 131 2.79 41.21 16.53
N PHE A 132 2.06 41.61 15.48
CA PHE A 132 1.54 42.96 15.34
C PHE A 132 0.48 43.29 16.41
N ILE A 133 -0.39 42.33 16.77
CA ILE A 133 -1.37 42.49 17.85
C ILE A 133 -0.65 42.65 19.19
N ILE A 134 0.36 41.83 19.48
CA ILE A 134 1.14 41.95 20.74
C ILE A 134 1.81 43.34 20.83
N ILE A 135 2.46 43.78 19.74
CA ILE A 135 3.09 45.11 19.71
C ILE A 135 2.04 46.23 19.90
N HIS A 136 0.88 46.10 19.24
CA HIS A 136 -0.23 47.05 19.38
C HIS A 136 -0.73 47.13 20.84
N LEU A 137 -0.97 46.00 21.48
CA LEU A 137 -1.40 45.91 22.88
C LEU A 137 -0.34 46.41 23.84
N LEU A 138 0.92 46.02 23.68
CA LEU A 138 2.03 46.46 24.53
C LEU A 138 2.23 47.98 24.44
N SER A 139 2.14 48.55 23.25
CA SER A 139 2.29 50.00 23.05
C SER A 139 1.23 50.81 23.80
N ILE A 140 0.03 50.24 23.98
CA ILE A 140 -1.05 50.86 24.75
C ILE A 140 -0.84 50.63 26.25
N VAL A 141 -0.39 49.47 26.68
CA VAL A 141 -0.18 49.06 28.08
C VAL A 141 0.98 49.86 28.72
N ILE A 142 2.07 50.07 27.99
CA ILE A 142 3.30 50.71 28.48
C ILE A 142 3.14 52.24 28.55
N ARG A 143 2.11 52.81 27.93
CA ARG A 143 1.88 54.25 27.86
C ARG A 143 1.80 54.86 29.27
N LYS A 144 2.70 55.78 29.59
CA LYS A 144 2.71 56.51 30.89
C LYS A 144 1.50 57.44 31.01
N VAL A 145 0.75 57.30 32.10
CA VAL A 145 -0.40 58.13 32.49
C VAL A 145 -0.05 58.89 33.75
N ASN A 146 -0.10 60.21 33.71
CA ASN A 146 0.40 61.06 34.79
C ASN A 146 -0.64 61.44 35.87
N LYS A 147 -1.95 61.17 35.65
CA LYS A 147 -3.00 61.50 36.64
C LYS A 147 -3.37 60.26 37.44
N GLU A 148 -3.37 60.40 38.82
CA GLU A 148 -3.60 59.31 39.75
C GLU A 148 -4.98 58.66 39.64
N GLU A 149 -6.03 59.41 39.41
CA GLU A 149 -7.41 58.97 39.22
C GLU A 149 -7.54 58.11 37.90
N THR A 150 -6.85 58.56 36.86
CA THR A 150 -6.80 57.84 35.56
C THR A 150 -6.02 56.52 35.69
N LYS A 151 -4.99 56.49 36.59
CA LYS A 151 -4.23 55.24 36.85
C LYS A 151 -5.10 54.18 37.52
N ARG A 152 -5.91 54.53 38.52
CA ARG A 152 -6.82 53.62 39.24
C ARG A 152 -7.91 53.07 38.31
N THR A 153 -8.52 53.93 37.50
CA THR A 153 -9.55 53.54 36.55
C THR A 153 -8.98 52.60 35.46
N LEU A 154 -7.77 52.88 35.01
CA LEU A 154 -7.08 52.05 34.03
C LEU A 154 -6.65 50.68 34.60
N ALA A 155 -6.21 50.66 35.86
CA ALA A 155 -5.84 49.43 36.56
C ALA A 155 -7.05 48.50 36.72
N SER A 156 -8.22 49.04 37.11
CA SER A 156 -9.47 48.28 37.18
C SER A 156 -9.91 47.74 35.84
N ALA A 157 -9.85 48.53 34.76
CA ALA A 157 -10.19 48.11 33.41
C ALA A 157 -9.22 47.03 32.88
N ARG A 158 -7.92 47.15 33.17
CA ARG A 158 -6.92 46.10 32.86
C ARG A 158 -7.23 44.79 33.56
N SER A 159 -7.53 44.86 34.88
CA SER A 159 -7.85 43.66 35.65
C SER A 159 -9.07 42.93 35.04
N GLN A 160 -10.09 43.66 34.65
CA GLN A 160 -11.28 43.09 34.00
C GLN A 160 -10.96 42.50 32.64
N TYR A 161 -10.19 43.21 31.83
CA TYR A 161 -9.73 42.72 30.53
C TYR A 161 -8.95 41.40 30.66
N TYR A 162 -7.96 41.34 31.55
CA TYR A 162 -7.18 40.12 31.78
C TYR A 162 -8.03 38.95 32.29
N LYS A 163 -8.98 39.23 33.21
CA LYS A 163 -9.89 38.20 33.70
C LYS A 163 -10.71 37.56 32.55
N TRP A 164 -11.24 38.40 31.67
CA TRP A 164 -11.98 37.88 30.51
C TRP A 164 -11.09 37.18 29.51
N SER A 165 -9.97 37.78 29.12
CA SER A 165 -9.09 37.20 28.10
C SER A 165 -8.48 35.88 28.56
N VAL A 166 -7.89 35.86 29.76
CA VAL A 166 -7.30 34.63 30.31
C VAL A 166 -8.37 33.59 30.64
N GLY A 167 -9.52 34.05 31.18
CA GLY A 167 -10.63 33.15 31.52
C GLY A 167 -11.21 32.43 30.29
N VAL A 168 -11.41 33.16 29.20
CA VAL A 168 -11.90 32.56 27.93
C VAL A 168 -10.86 31.58 27.33
N THR A 169 -9.60 31.99 27.29
CA THR A 169 -8.50 31.13 26.84
C THR A 169 -8.42 29.84 27.68
N ALA A 170 -8.43 30.00 29.03
CA ALA A 170 -8.36 28.85 29.92
C ALA A 170 -9.58 27.93 29.80
N LEU A 171 -10.77 28.48 29.56
CA LEU A 171 -11.99 27.71 29.37
C LEU A 171 -11.87 26.81 28.14
N PHE A 172 -11.44 27.37 27.00
CA PHE A 172 -11.30 26.60 25.78
C PHE A 172 -10.16 25.57 25.85
N LEU A 173 -9.02 25.92 26.43
CA LEU A 173 -7.93 24.96 26.67
C LEU A 173 -8.35 23.81 27.59
N ALA A 174 -9.09 24.14 28.65
CA ALA A 174 -9.65 23.12 29.54
C ALA A 174 -10.67 22.24 28.83
N GLY A 175 -11.48 22.83 27.95
CA GLY A 175 -12.40 22.06 27.08
C GLY A 175 -11.68 21.09 26.13
N THR A 176 -10.61 21.55 25.50
CA THR A 176 -9.73 20.70 24.64
C THR A 176 -9.14 19.55 25.45
N TRP A 177 -8.57 19.88 26.61
CA TRP A 177 -7.96 18.89 27.50
C TRP A 177 -9.00 17.88 28.00
N MET A 178 -10.16 18.35 28.47
CA MET A 178 -11.25 17.48 28.93
C MET A 178 -11.73 16.56 27.82
N TRP A 179 -11.93 17.07 26.61
CA TRP A 179 -12.35 16.25 25.48
C TRP A 179 -11.33 15.16 25.16
N SER A 180 -10.03 15.53 25.10
CA SER A 180 -8.95 14.57 24.85
C SER A 180 -8.80 13.51 25.94
N THR A 181 -9.15 13.82 27.21
CA THR A 181 -9.09 12.84 28.31
C THR A 181 -10.33 11.96 28.44
N LEU A 182 -11.45 12.38 27.87
CA LEU A 182 -12.69 11.59 27.83
C LEU A 182 -12.75 10.67 26.61
N TYR A 183 -11.94 10.96 25.60
CA TYR A 183 -11.85 10.11 24.43
C TYR A 183 -10.98 8.87 24.74
N THR A 184 -11.45 7.73 24.34
CA THR A 184 -10.70 6.46 24.35
C THR A 184 -10.88 5.80 23.02
N ASP A 185 -9.77 5.41 22.38
CA ASP A 185 -9.82 4.60 21.18
C ASP A 185 -10.56 3.29 21.45
N PRO A 186 -11.26 2.76 20.44
CA PRO A 186 -11.74 1.39 20.51
C PRO A 186 -10.59 0.44 20.84
N PRO A 187 -10.79 -0.51 21.73
CA PRO A 187 -9.74 -1.46 22.06
C PRO A 187 -9.35 -2.25 20.81
N THR A 188 -8.07 -2.30 20.53
CA THR A 188 -7.46 -3.08 19.45
C THR A 188 -6.56 -4.16 20.04
N LEU A 189 -6.46 -5.27 19.33
CA LEU A 189 -5.66 -6.43 19.71
C LEU A 189 -4.18 -6.28 19.34
N SER A 190 -3.65 -5.08 19.27
CA SER A 190 -2.27 -4.87 18.95
C SER A 190 -1.45 -4.73 20.21
N ALA A 191 -1.00 -5.82 20.74
CA ALA A 191 -0.07 -5.67 21.82
C ALA A 191 0.97 -6.75 21.72
N PHE A 192 2.09 -6.36 21.18
CA PHE A 192 3.33 -7.10 21.32
C PHE A 192 3.96 -6.73 22.64
N ALA A 193 4.53 -7.68 23.38
CA ALA A 193 5.43 -7.38 24.47
C ALA A 193 6.49 -6.39 23.95
N ASP A 194 6.86 -5.39 24.75
CA ASP A 194 7.80 -4.33 24.34
C ASP A 194 9.15 -4.87 23.83
N GLU A 195 9.55 -6.04 24.31
CA GLU A 195 10.73 -6.79 23.84
C GLU A 195 10.48 -7.55 22.51
N TYR A 196 9.23 -7.61 22.06
CA TYR A 196 8.88 -8.36 20.88
C TYR A 196 8.97 -7.49 19.64
N ASN A 197 10.02 -7.68 18.93
CA ASN A 197 10.21 -7.08 17.63
C ASN A 197 9.54 -7.97 16.58
N TRP A 198 8.50 -7.50 15.93
CA TRP A 198 7.78 -8.18 14.85
C TRP A 198 8.67 -8.34 13.62
N LYS A 199 9.85 -8.80 13.84
CA LYS A 199 10.81 -9.17 12.83
C LYS A 199 10.79 -10.67 12.68
N TYR A 200 10.75 -11.13 11.45
CA TYR A 200 11.00 -12.53 11.14
C TYR A 200 12.47 -12.82 11.40
N GLY A 201 12.75 -13.77 12.27
CA GLY A 201 14.10 -14.06 12.70
C GLY A 201 14.96 -14.72 11.64
N GLU A 202 16.25 -14.74 11.87
CA GLU A 202 17.23 -15.37 10.97
C GLU A 202 16.96 -16.86 10.72
N ASP A 203 16.51 -17.56 11.75
CA ASP A 203 16.26 -19.01 11.69
C ASP A 203 14.79 -19.38 11.46
N ARG A 204 13.89 -18.42 11.62
CA ARG A 204 12.44 -18.61 11.44
C ARG A 204 11.89 -17.48 10.61
N PRO A 205 11.34 -17.78 9.42
CA PRO A 205 10.91 -16.77 8.49
C PRO A 205 9.69 -15.98 8.96
N PHE A 206 9.09 -16.27 10.12
CA PHE A 206 7.86 -15.63 10.52
C PHE A 206 7.73 -15.35 11.99
N ALA A 207 6.99 -14.30 12.25
CA ALA A 207 6.67 -13.79 13.55
C ALA A 207 5.74 -14.72 14.36
N PRO A 208 5.59 -14.44 15.55
CA PRO A 208 5.07 -15.22 16.66
C PRO A 208 3.59 -15.51 16.66
N SER A 209 2.77 -14.78 15.93
CA SER A 209 1.38 -15.21 15.73
C SER A 209 1.29 -16.68 15.32
N LEU A 210 2.41 -17.23 14.85
CA LEU A 210 2.56 -18.60 14.39
C LEU A 210 3.09 -19.59 15.42
N ALA A 211 3.57 -19.14 16.55
CA ALA A 211 3.94 -20.06 17.63
C ALA A 211 2.71 -20.73 18.30
N ARG A 212 1.50 -20.57 17.68
CA ARG A 212 0.24 -20.98 18.30
C ARG A 212 -0.57 -21.82 17.36
N THR A 213 -0.62 -23.08 17.68
CA THR A 213 -1.49 -24.07 17.04
C THR A 213 -2.92 -24.10 17.61
N ASP A 214 -3.15 -23.39 18.71
CA ASP A 214 -4.39 -23.44 19.49
C ASP A 214 -5.24 -22.17 19.41
N THR A 215 -4.94 -21.26 18.50
CA THR A 215 -5.62 -19.95 18.43
C THR A 215 -7.14 -20.08 18.24
N ALA A 216 -7.60 -20.98 17.37
CA ALA A 216 -9.03 -21.17 17.19
C ALA A 216 -9.70 -21.76 18.45
N GLN A 217 -9.06 -22.73 19.08
CA GLN A 217 -9.53 -23.30 20.34
C GLN A 217 -9.59 -22.23 21.43
N TRP A 218 -8.60 -21.35 21.48
CA TRP A 218 -8.56 -20.23 22.39
C TRP A 218 -9.68 -19.21 22.11
N GLN A 219 -9.89 -18.83 20.83
CA GLN A 219 -10.99 -17.95 20.44
C GLN A 219 -12.35 -18.52 20.79
N ASP A 220 -12.55 -19.81 20.56
CA ASP A 220 -13.76 -20.51 20.96
C ASP A 220 -13.91 -20.61 22.49
N GLY A 221 -12.80 -20.73 23.22
CA GLY A 221 -12.77 -20.68 24.67
C GLY A 221 -13.25 -19.32 25.19
N VAL A 222 -12.70 -18.22 24.72
CA VAL A 222 -13.12 -16.85 25.09
C VAL A 222 -14.60 -16.61 24.77
N ARG A 223 -15.04 -17.04 23.59
CA ARG A 223 -16.47 -16.99 23.23
C ARG A 223 -17.33 -17.83 24.19
N GLY A 224 -16.84 -19.01 24.54
CA GLY A 224 -17.52 -19.92 25.48
C GLY A 224 -17.70 -19.30 26.86
N GLU A 225 -16.65 -18.72 27.42
CA GLU A 225 -16.69 -18.00 28.71
C GLU A 225 -17.69 -16.84 28.69
N VAL A 226 -17.76 -16.11 27.59
CA VAL A 226 -18.76 -15.04 27.43
C VAL A 226 -20.16 -15.63 27.35
N LEU A 227 -20.36 -16.73 26.64
CA LEU A 227 -21.66 -17.40 26.55
C LEU A 227 -22.16 -17.92 27.93
N GLU A 228 -21.26 -18.36 28.81
CA GLU A 228 -21.62 -18.80 30.16
C GLU A 228 -22.22 -17.68 31.04
N LEU A 229 -22.02 -16.43 30.67
CA LEU A 229 -22.62 -15.28 31.36
C LEU A 229 -24.10 -15.09 30.99
N PHE A 230 -24.56 -15.71 29.90
CA PHE A 230 -25.94 -15.51 29.40
C PHE A 230 -26.90 -16.60 29.85
N ASP A 231 -28.16 -16.19 29.97
CA ASP A 231 -29.25 -17.17 30.03
C ASP A 231 -29.22 -18.02 28.74
N PRO A 232 -29.36 -19.36 28.84
CA PRO A 232 -29.36 -20.26 27.68
C PRO A 232 -30.34 -19.88 26.57
N SER A 233 -31.40 -19.15 26.88
CA SER A 233 -32.36 -18.65 25.88
C SER A 233 -31.76 -17.59 24.93
N LYS A 234 -30.67 -16.94 25.33
CA LYS A 234 -29.97 -15.92 24.53
C LYS A 234 -28.80 -16.48 23.69
N HIS A 235 -28.39 -17.73 23.94
CA HIS A 235 -27.24 -18.35 23.28
C HIS A 235 -27.39 -18.42 21.75
N GLU A 236 -28.59 -18.74 21.26
CA GLU A 236 -28.86 -18.83 19.82
C GLU A 236 -28.72 -17.43 19.15
N THR A 237 -29.26 -16.39 19.79
CA THR A 237 -29.18 -15.02 19.31
C THR A 237 -27.72 -14.54 19.28
N PHE A 238 -26.98 -14.79 20.35
CA PHE A 238 -25.55 -14.45 20.42
C PHE A 238 -24.76 -15.18 19.34
N ASN A 239 -24.90 -16.51 19.21
CA ASN A 239 -24.15 -17.29 18.22
C ASN A 239 -24.46 -16.86 16.77
N THR A 240 -25.72 -16.56 16.47
CA THR A 240 -26.12 -16.09 15.15
C THR A 240 -25.48 -14.75 14.85
N ALA A 241 -25.55 -13.80 15.78
CA ALA A 241 -24.94 -12.49 15.61
C ALA A 241 -23.39 -12.54 15.58
N TYR A 242 -22.79 -13.43 16.35
CA TYR A 242 -21.35 -13.67 16.33
C TYR A 242 -20.88 -14.19 14.98
N ASN A 243 -21.58 -15.19 14.43
CA ASN A 243 -21.25 -15.76 13.13
C ASN A 243 -21.47 -14.75 11.99
N GLU A 244 -22.44 -13.86 12.12
CA GLU A 244 -22.62 -12.76 11.16
C GLU A 244 -21.50 -11.73 11.28
N ALA A 245 -21.14 -11.33 12.50
CA ALA A 245 -20.07 -10.39 12.76
C ALA A 245 -18.69 -10.92 12.29
N LYS A 246 -18.46 -12.24 12.32
CA LYS A 246 -17.22 -12.87 11.82
C LYS A 246 -16.98 -12.65 10.33
N LYS A 247 -17.99 -12.27 9.56
CA LYS A 247 -17.80 -11.92 8.15
C LYS A 247 -17.08 -10.57 7.95
N GLU A 248 -17.07 -9.77 9.00
CA GLU A 248 -16.38 -8.47 8.99
C GLU A 248 -14.98 -8.60 9.60
N PRO A 249 -13.93 -8.03 9.00
CA PRO A 249 -12.55 -8.09 9.50
C PRO A 249 -12.32 -7.13 10.68
N ILE A 250 -13.17 -7.21 11.71
CA ILE A 250 -13.16 -6.28 12.86
C ILE A 250 -12.54 -6.87 14.13
N GLY A 251 -12.11 -8.13 14.10
CA GLY A 251 -11.45 -8.81 15.20
C GLY A 251 -12.38 -9.45 16.25
N LEU A 252 -11.83 -10.44 16.96
CA LEU A 252 -12.55 -11.29 17.92
C LEU A 252 -13.39 -10.49 18.92
N PHE A 253 -12.84 -9.46 19.52
CA PHE A 253 -13.49 -8.72 20.59
C PHE A 253 -14.64 -7.85 20.10
N ALA A 254 -14.50 -7.31 18.88
CA ALA A 254 -15.59 -6.60 18.22
C ALA A 254 -16.72 -7.56 17.84
N HIS A 255 -16.39 -8.77 17.36
CA HIS A 255 -17.37 -9.82 17.10
C HIS A 255 -18.15 -10.21 18.37
N ILE A 256 -17.44 -10.39 19.49
CA ILE A 256 -18.06 -10.71 20.78
C ILE A 256 -18.96 -9.56 21.24
N ARG A 257 -18.53 -8.30 21.14
CA ARG A 257 -19.34 -7.14 21.54
C ARG A 257 -20.58 -6.96 20.66
N ALA A 258 -20.44 -7.15 19.34
CA ALA A 258 -21.58 -7.10 18.42
C ALA A 258 -22.61 -8.17 18.77
N ALA A 259 -22.15 -9.39 19.07
CA ALA A 259 -23.01 -10.50 19.47
C ALA A 259 -23.68 -10.26 20.84
N ALA A 260 -22.95 -9.72 21.82
CA ALA A 260 -23.48 -9.38 23.13
C ALA A 260 -24.56 -8.28 23.04
N LYS A 261 -24.31 -7.26 22.23
CA LYS A 261 -25.28 -6.19 21.95
C LYS A 261 -26.56 -6.75 21.31
N ALA A 262 -26.44 -7.67 20.36
CA ALA A 262 -27.60 -8.31 19.72
C ALA A 262 -28.38 -9.18 20.69
N ALA A 263 -27.73 -9.79 21.68
CA ALA A 263 -28.34 -10.58 22.73
C ALA A 263 -28.99 -9.73 23.83
N ASP A 264 -28.91 -8.41 23.77
CA ASP A 264 -29.53 -7.45 24.73
C ASP A 264 -29.22 -7.82 26.19
N VAL A 265 -27.93 -7.69 26.56
CA VAL A 265 -27.43 -7.98 27.90
C VAL A 265 -27.51 -6.76 28.80
N ASP A 266 -27.61 -6.99 30.11
CA ASP A 266 -27.59 -5.90 31.10
C ASP A 266 -26.19 -5.35 31.36
N ASP A 267 -26.13 -4.21 32.05
CA ASP A 267 -24.86 -3.51 32.32
C ASP A 267 -23.89 -4.33 33.18
N GLU A 268 -24.41 -5.16 34.12
CA GLU A 268 -23.57 -6.03 34.95
C GLU A 268 -22.90 -7.11 34.11
N THR A 269 -23.65 -7.70 33.18
CA THR A 269 -23.10 -8.69 32.22
C THR A 269 -22.11 -8.06 31.28
N ASN A 270 -22.35 -6.85 30.77
CA ASN A 270 -21.39 -6.11 29.95
C ASN A 270 -20.06 -5.86 30.66
N ILE A 271 -20.09 -5.50 31.95
CA ILE A 271 -18.86 -5.32 32.75
C ILE A 271 -18.07 -6.64 32.85
N LYS A 272 -18.76 -7.77 33.00
CA LYS A 272 -18.10 -9.09 33.05
C LYS A 272 -17.52 -9.48 31.67
N ILE A 273 -18.22 -9.18 30.60
CA ILE A 273 -17.71 -9.35 29.21
C ILE A 273 -16.45 -8.53 29.01
N ASP A 274 -16.45 -7.26 29.42
CA ASP A 274 -15.27 -6.40 29.31
C ASP A 274 -14.08 -6.91 30.13
N ALA A 275 -14.33 -7.55 31.27
CA ALA A 275 -13.27 -8.19 32.06
C ALA A 275 -12.68 -9.41 31.33
N ILE A 276 -13.50 -10.28 30.76
CA ILE A 276 -13.05 -11.42 29.95
C ILE A 276 -12.27 -10.93 28.72
N ILE A 277 -12.79 -9.93 28.02
CA ILE A 277 -12.12 -9.32 26.87
C ILE A 277 -10.75 -8.75 27.26
N LYS A 278 -10.66 -8.08 28.40
CA LYS A 278 -9.39 -7.55 28.89
C LYS A 278 -8.38 -8.64 29.19
N GLU A 279 -8.79 -9.71 29.88
CA GLU A 279 -7.94 -10.86 30.17
C GLU A 279 -7.48 -11.53 28.87
N ALA A 280 -8.39 -11.69 27.92
CA ALA A 280 -8.07 -12.22 26.61
C ALA A 280 -7.13 -11.31 25.81
N ALA A 281 -7.30 -9.99 25.91
CA ALA A 281 -6.39 -9.01 25.29
C ALA A 281 -5.00 -9.08 25.91
N ASP A 282 -4.91 -9.09 27.24
CA ASP A 282 -3.66 -9.22 27.96
C ASP A 282 -2.93 -10.54 27.56
N TRP A 283 -3.71 -11.61 27.38
CA TRP A 283 -3.14 -12.88 26.93
C TRP A 283 -2.65 -12.83 25.46
N MET A 284 -3.39 -12.22 24.56
CA MET A 284 -2.97 -12.02 23.16
C MET A 284 -1.72 -11.14 23.07
N GLN A 285 -1.62 -10.14 23.93
CA GLN A 285 -0.46 -9.28 24.04
C GLN A 285 0.85 -10.08 24.23
N HIS A 286 0.78 -11.11 25.06
CA HIS A 286 1.93 -11.97 25.32
C HIS A 286 2.14 -13.06 24.25
N ASN A 287 1.22 -13.19 23.32
CA ASN A 287 1.19 -14.29 22.36
C ASN A 287 1.15 -13.86 20.89
N GLY A 288 1.23 -12.58 20.65
CA GLY A 288 1.61 -12.04 19.37
C GLY A 288 0.60 -12.07 18.22
N ALA A 289 -0.63 -11.64 18.43
CA ALA A 289 -1.56 -11.39 17.32
C ALA A 289 -1.78 -9.87 17.11
N ILE A 290 -2.10 -9.47 15.88
CA ILE A 290 -2.51 -8.09 15.54
C ILE A 290 -4.00 -8.07 15.23
N ASP A 291 -4.70 -7.04 15.72
CA ASP A 291 -6.09 -6.81 15.32
C ASP A 291 -6.16 -6.59 13.78
N PRO A 292 -6.97 -7.39 13.06
CA PRO A 292 -7.15 -7.22 11.62
C PRO A 292 -7.48 -5.79 11.20
N LYS A 293 -8.22 -5.02 12.00
CA LYS A 293 -8.53 -3.61 11.76
C LYS A 293 -7.31 -2.72 11.54
N LEU A 294 -6.15 -3.12 12.04
CA LEU A 294 -4.91 -2.37 11.86
C LEU A 294 -4.21 -2.66 10.53
N LEU A 295 -4.62 -3.73 9.85
CA LEU A 295 -4.03 -4.19 8.59
C LEU A 295 -5.01 -4.21 7.43
N SER A 296 -6.33 -4.07 7.67
CA SER A 296 -7.40 -4.03 6.68
C SER A 296 -8.02 -2.64 6.56
N GLY A 297 -8.95 -2.48 5.62
CA GLY A 297 -9.68 -1.22 5.39
C GLY A 297 -9.11 -0.41 4.23
N SER A 298 -8.55 -1.05 3.22
CA SER A 298 -8.04 -0.40 1.99
C SER A 298 -9.12 0.39 1.26
N ASP A 299 -10.38 -0.04 1.32
CA ASP A 299 -11.53 0.65 0.77
C ASP A 299 -11.67 2.08 1.30
N ARG A 300 -11.34 2.29 2.57
CA ARG A 300 -11.37 3.61 3.18
C ARG A 300 -10.35 4.56 2.56
N CYS A 301 -9.16 4.08 2.21
CA CYS A 301 -8.14 4.89 1.54
C CYS A 301 -8.65 5.43 0.19
N GLY A 302 -9.37 4.60 -0.58
CA GLY A 302 -9.93 4.93 -1.89
C GLY A 302 -11.23 5.71 -1.84
N THR A 303 -12.20 5.26 -1.04
CA THR A 303 -13.58 5.80 -1.05
C THR A 303 -13.75 7.09 -0.26
N SER A 304 -12.80 7.46 0.59
CA SER A 304 -12.77 8.76 1.28
C SER A 304 -12.45 9.95 0.36
N GLY A 305 -12.19 9.70 -0.93
CA GLY A 305 -11.88 10.73 -1.92
C GLY A 305 -10.45 11.27 -1.82
N CYS A 306 -9.53 10.49 -1.22
CA CYS A 306 -8.13 10.81 -1.13
C CYS A 306 -7.31 10.03 -2.15
N HIS A 307 -7.24 8.70 -2.05
CA HIS A 307 -6.42 7.82 -2.90
C HIS A 307 -7.26 6.99 -3.87
N THR A 308 -8.27 7.60 -4.49
CA THR A 308 -9.24 6.90 -5.36
C THR A 308 -8.55 6.21 -6.54
N GLN A 309 -7.68 6.92 -7.25
CA GLN A 309 -6.99 6.35 -8.41
C GLN A 309 -6.05 5.20 -8.01
N ILE A 310 -5.29 5.37 -6.94
CA ILE A 310 -4.39 4.33 -6.41
C ILE A 310 -5.19 3.09 -5.99
N TYR A 311 -6.35 3.29 -5.37
CA TYR A 311 -7.24 2.20 -4.96
C TYR A 311 -7.81 1.44 -6.16
N GLU A 312 -8.31 2.14 -7.20
CA GLU A 312 -8.78 1.54 -8.44
C GLU A 312 -7.69 0.77 -9.19
N GLU A 313 -6.44 1.19 -9.07
CA GLU A 313 -5.30 0.47 -9.61
C GLU A 313 -4.99 -0.81 -8.83
N TRP A 314 -5.10 -0.76 -7.50
CA TRP A 314 -4.83 -1.89 -6.63
C TRP A 314 -5.91 -2.97 -6.67
N LEU A 315 -7.20 -2.60 -6.84
CA LEU A 315 -8.34 -3.52 -6.82
C LEU A 315 -8.18 -4.77 -7.72
N PRO A 316 -7.74 -4.69 -8.99
CA PRO A 316 -7.53 -5.86 -9.84
C PRO A 316 -6.14 -6.47 -9.67
N SER A 317 -5.26 -5.93 -8.82
CA SER A 317 -3.87 -6.33 -8.75
C SER A 317 -3.66 -7.65 -8.00
N ALA A 318 -2.55 -8.31 -8.30
CA ALA A 318 -2.15 -9.55 -7.62
C ALA A 318 -1.94 -9.36 -6.12
N HIS A 319 -1.59 -8.17 -5.66
CA HIS A 319 -1.47 -7.89 -4.23
C HIS A 319 -2.84 -7.93 -3.53
N ARG A 320 -3.89 -7.41 -4.16
CA ARG A 320 -5.24 -7.45 -3.60
C ARG A 320 -5.81 -8.85 -3.56
N TYR A 321 -5.75 -9.61 -4.66
CA TYR A 321 -6.36 -10.94 -4.70
C TYR A 321 -5.45 -12.05 -4.18
N SER A 322 -4.27 -11.76 -3.68
CA SER A 322 -3.30 -12.78 -3.26
C SER A 322 -3.85 -13.78 -2.24
N SER A 323 -4.72 -13.34 -1.34
CA SER A 323 -5.42 -14.20 -0.39
C SER A 323 -6.69 -14.83 -0.98
N LEU A 324 -7.43 -14.07 -1.81
CA LEU A 324 -8.67 -14.51 -2.44
C LEU A 324 -8.46 -15.59 -3.51
N ASP A 325 -7.25 -15.71 -4.06
CA ASP A 325 -6.91 -16.66 -5.11
C ASP A 325 -7.17 -18.12 -4.65
N LYS A 326 -8.15 -18.76 -5.30
CA LYS A 326 -8.51 -20.14 -5.00
C LYS A 326 -7.33 -21.10 -5.17
N ILE A 327 -6.47 -20.86 -6.15
CA ILE A 327 -5.26 -21.68 -6.37
C ILE A 327 -4.38 -21.61 -5.12
N PHE A 328 -4.14 -20.41 -4.60
CA PHE A 328 -3.37 -20.23 -3.37
C PHE A 328 -4.03 -20.92 -2.18
N GLN A 329 -5.35 -20.79 -2.00
CA GLN A 329 -6.08 -21.38 -0.88
C GLN A 329 -6.04 -22.91 -0.92
N ASP A 330 -6.17 -23.52 -2.12
CA ASP A 330 -6.11 -24.97 -2.28
C ASP A 330 -4.70 -25.51 -1.98
N VAL A 331 -3.66 -24.86 -2.47
CA VAL A 331 -2.25 -25.24 -2.18
C VAL A 331 -1.96 -25.12 -0.68
N GLN A 332 -2.44 -24.05 -0.05
CA GLN A 332 -2.27 -23.84 1.39
C GLN A 332 -3.02 -24.90 2.23
N THR A 333 -4.25 -25.25 1.83
CA THR A 333 -5.01 -26.31 2.46
C THR A 333 -4.29 -27.66 2.34
N LEU A 334 -3.76 -27.96 1.16
CA LEU A 334 -2.97 -29.15 0.94
C LEU A 334 -1.71 -29.18 1.84
N MET A 335 -1.05 -28.05 2.00
CA MET A 335 0.13 -27.96 2.87
C MET A 335 -0.23 -28.24 4.34
N VAL A 336 -1.40 -27.74 4.81
CA VAL A 336 -1.90 -28.06 6.16
C VAL A 336 -2.13 -29.55 6.31
N ASP A 337 -2.80 -30.18 5.34
CA ASP A 337 -3.17 -31.60 5.39
C ASP A 337 -1.95 -32.52 5.34
N GLU A 338 -0.94 -32.17 4.56
CA GLU A 338 0.26 -33.00 4.36
C GLU A 338 1.38 -32.70 5.37
N THR A 339 1.40 -31.51 5.98
CA THR A 339 2.47 -31.09 6.91
C THR A 339 1.92 -30.59 8.23
N SER A 340 1.71 -29.30 8.38
CA SER A 340 1.03 -28.70 9.54
C SER A 340 0.51 -27.28 9.22
N PRO A 341 -0.47 -26.76 9.98
CA PRO A 341 -0.93 -25.37 9.83
C PRO A 341 0.19 -24.35 9.99
N GLU A 342 1.18 -24.62 10.81
CA GLU A 342 2.31 -23.70 11.07
C GLU A 342 3.17 -23.47 9.82
N HIS A 343 3.27 -24.46 8.94
CA HIS A 343 4.07 -24.36 7.73
C HIS A 343 3.43 -23.47 6.66
N THR A 344 2.13 -23.18 6.74
CA THR A 344 1.46 -22.25 5.81
C THR A 344 2.03 -20.84 5.86
N ARG A 345 2.77 -20.50 6.89
CA ARG A 345 3.48 -19.22 7.01
C ARG A 345 4.44 -18.94 5.85
N TYR A 346 5.05 -19.99 5.28
CA TYR A 346 5.91 -19.85 4.11
C TYR A 346 5.21 -19.27 2.88
N CYS A 347 3.88 -19.33 2.88
CA CYS A 347 3.02 -18.78 1.85
C CYS A 347 2.26 -17.55 2.35
N GLY A 348 1.65 -17.66 3.53
CA GLY A 348 0.76 -16.66 4.12
C GLY A 348 1.42 -15.32 4.40
N GLY A 349 2.72 -15.27 4.69
CA GLY A 349 3.43 -14.01 4.93
C GLY A 349 3.43 -13.06 3.74
N CYS A 350 3.35 -13.60 2.50
CA CYS A 350 3.29 -12.84 1.27
C CYS A 350 1.86 -12.76 0.70
N HIS A 351 1.10 -13.85 0.78
CA HIS A 351 -0.20 -13.95 0.13
C HIS A 351 -1.38 -13.57 1.02
N ASP A 352 -1.28 -13.84 2.34
CA ASP A 352 -2.37 -13.69 3.29
C ASP A 352 -1.89 -13.14 4.65
N PRO A 353 -1.21 -12.00 4.64
CA PRO A 353 -0.59 -11.44 5.83
C PRO A 353 -1.61 -11.01 6.90
N ILE A 354 -2.80 -10.54 6.54
CA ILE A 354 -3.82 -10.12 7.51
C ILE A 354 -4.23 -11.31 8.36
N SER A 355 -4.64 -12.40 7.74
CA SER A 355 -5.03 -13.63 8.41
C SER A 355 -3.88 -14.24 9.23
N LEU A 356 -2.67 -14.20 8.68
CA LEU A 356 -1.47 -14.69 9.35
C LEU A 356 -1.21 -13.93 10.66
N PHE A 357 -1.13 -12.60 10.60
CA PHE A 357 -0.83 -11.79 11.77
C PHE A 357 -2.00 -11.67 12.76
N ALA A 358 -3.23 -11.88 12.30
CA ALA A 358 -4.37 -12.02 13.20
C ALA A 358 -4.38 -13.35 13.97
N GLY A 359 -3.46 -14.26 13.67
CA GLY A 359 -3.40 -15.59 14.28
C GLY A 359 -4.43 -16.59 13.74
N ALA A 360 -5.18 -16.22 12.71
CA ALA A 360 -6.25 -17.07 12.16
C ALA A 360 -5.71 -18.30 11.41
N LYS A 361 -4.48 -18.23 10.89
CA LYS A 361 -3.81 -19.34 10.19
C LYS A 361 -3.41 -20.50 11.09
N ASN A 362 -3.37 -20.32 12.39
CA ASN A 362 -2.92 -21.35 13.34
C ASN A 362 -4.03 -22.26 13.81
N SER A 363 -5.17 -22.28 13.17
CA SER A 363 -6.23 -23.17 13.57
C SER A 363 -6.08 -24.56 12.95
N SER A 364 -6.41 -25.57 13.74
CA SER A 364 -6.51 -26.96 13.26
C SER A 364 -7.66 -27.16 12.25
N ASN A 365 -8.37 -26.12 11.89
CA ASN A 365 -9.50 -26.16 10.99
C ASN A 365 -9.10 -25.40 9.71
N ASN A 366 -8.93 -26.10 8.60
CA ASN A 366 -8.47 -25.58 7.32
C ASN A 366 -9.33 -24.41 6.76
N SER A 367 -10.52 -24.23 7.28
CA SER A 367 -11.41 -23.12 6.93
C SER A 367 -11.22 -21.88 7.79
N VAL A 368 -10.42 -21.95 8.84
CA VAL A 368 -10.23 -20.80 9.73
C VAL A 368 -9.15 -19.87 9.16
N GLY A 369 -9.50 -18.62 9.06
CA GLY A 369 -8.68 -17.59 8.47
C GLY A 369 -9.04 -17.20 7.04
N VAL A 370 -9.86 -18.01 6.37
CA VAL A 370 -10.38 -17.70 5.05
C VAL A 370 -11.25 -16.43 5.08
N ASP A 371 -11.91 -16.16 6.22
CA ASP A 371 -12.82 -15.01 6.35
C ASP A 371 -12.14 -13.75 6.89
N VAL A 372 -10.85 -13.82 7.27
CA VAL A 372 -10.13 -12.67 7.87
C VAL A 372 -9.17 -12.07 6.87
N GLY A 373 -9.54 -10.93 6.27
CA GLY A 373 -8.72 -10.19 5.31
C GLY A 373 -8.58 -10.86 3.95
N ILE A 374 -9.41 -11.86 3.64
CA ILE A 374 -9.35 -12.61 2.36
C ILE A 374 -9.53 -11.68 1.14
N ASP A 375 -10.40 -10.68 1.26
CA ASP A 375 -10.72 -9.76 0.18
C ASP A 375 -9.64 -8.71 -0.08
N GLU A 376 -8.67 -8.57 0.83
CA GLU A 376 -7.65 -7.53 0.74
C GLU A 376 -6.24 -8.08 0.50
N GLY A 377 -5.95 -9.35 0.79
CA GLY A 377 -4.64 -9.95 0.61
C GLY A 377 -3.52 -9.10 1.21
N THR A 378 -2.62 -8.61 0.36
CA THR A 378 -1.62 -7.61 0.74
C THR A 378 -2.22 -6.21 0.60
N SER A 379 -2.88 -5.77 1.66
CA SER A 379 -3.62 -4.51 1.73
C SER A 379 -2.71 -3.28 1.70
N CYS A 380 -3.31 -2.10 1.53
CA CYS A 380 -2.61 -0.82 1.68
C CYS A 380 -1.90 -0.75 3.03
N LEU A 381 -2.58 -1.14 4.11
CA LEU A 381 -2.04 -1.06 5.47
C LEU A 381 -1.02 -2.15 5.79
N VAL A 382 -1.07 -3.31 5.14
CA VAL A 382 0.01 -4.29 5.25
C VAL A 382 1.30 -3.71 4.69
N CYS A 383 1.30 -3.27 3.43
CA CYS A 383 2.48 -2.68 2.80
C CYS A 383 2.98 -1.44 3.55
N HIS A 384 2.08 -0.48 3.84
CA HIS A 384 2.46 0.81 4.41
C HIS A 384 2.76 0.78 5.92
N ASN A 385 2.55 -0.35 6.61
CA ASN A 385 3.00 -0.59 7.97
C ASN A 385 4.32 -1.37 8.07
N ILE A 386 4.91 -1.79 6.94
CA ILE A 386 6.25 -2.37 6.95
C ILE A 386 7.27 -1.28 7.25
N VAL A 387 8.06 -1.48 8.30
CA VAL A 387 9.06 -0.51 8.77
C VAL A 387 10.49 -0.97 8.51
N GLN A 388 10.69 -2.24 8.31
CA GLN A 388 11.98 -2.87 8.04
C GLN A 388 11.78 -4.13 7.19
N THR A 389 12.74 -4.41 6.31
CA THR A 389 12.81 -5.65 5.52
C THR A 389 14.21 -6.21 5.57
N ASP A 390 14.32 -7.53 5.33
CA ASP A 390 15.58 -8.22 5.08
C ASP A 390 15.53 -8.91 3.72
N VAL A 391 16.66 -8.95 3.03
CA VAL A 391 16.77 -9.59 1.70
C VAL A 391 16.92 -11.12 1.77
N GLN A 392 16.75 -11.71 2.93
CA GLN A 392 16.66 -13.17 3.05
C GLN A 392 15.41 -13.73 2.37
N GLY A 393 14.34 -12.90 2.27
CA GLY A 393 13.07 -13.29 1.69
C GLY A 393 12.15 -13.97 2.69
N ASN A 394 11.20 -14.77 2.22
CA ASN A 394 10.23 -15.48 3.05
C ASN A 394 9.37 -14.55 3.93
N ALA A 395 8.98 -13.39 3.40
CA ALA A 395 8.30 -12.35 4.14
C ALA A 395 9.09 -11.84 5.36
N ASP A 396 10.43 -11.76 5.24
CA ASP A 396 11.27 -11.21 6.30
C ASP A 396 11.13 -9.69 6.37
N TYR A 397 10.00 -9.25 6.92
CA TYR A 397 9.69 -7.86 7.17
C TYR A 397 9.16 -7.65 8.60
N THR A 398 9.32 -6.44 9.10
CA THR A 398 8.75 -6.01 10.38
C THR A 398 7.52 -5.15 10.12
N LEU A 399 6.36 -5.56 10.63
CA LEU A 399 5.16 -4.75 10.68
C LEU A 399 5.12 -3.91 11.96
N GLN A 400 4.76 -2.64 11.82
CA GLN A 400 4.50 -1.74 12.91
C GLN A 400 3.26 -0.91 12.59
N PRO A 401 2.07 -1.35 13.02
CA PRO A 401 0.86 -0.55 12.89
C PRO A 401 1.05 0.84 13.52
N GLN A 402 0.64 1.87 12.81
CA GLN A 402 0.83 3.24 13.22
C GLN A 402 -0.27 3.70 14.17
N GLU A 403 0.06 4.70 15.00
CA GLU A 403 -0.93 5.38 15.82
C GLU A 403 -2.02 6.01 14.94
N ARG A 404 -3.28 5.72 15.25
CA ARG A 404 -4.43 6.14 14.45
C ARG A 404 -4.92 7.53 14.86
N TYR A 405 -5.60 8.19 13.93
CA TYR A 405 -6.32 9.41 14.24
C TYR A 405 -7.53 9.10 15.14
N VAL A 406 -7.90 10.06 16.00
CA VAL A 406 -9.12 9.92 16.81
C VAL A 406 -10.32 9.67 15.88
N TYR A 407 -11.20 8.76 16.29
CA TYR A 407 -12.34 8.25 15.53
C TYR A 407 -12.01 7.45 14.26
N GLU A 408 -10.75 7.20 13.92
CA GLU A 408 -10.39 6.46 12.71
C GLU A 408 -10.80 4.98 12.79
N LEU A 409 -10.74 4.39 13.97
CA LEU A 409 -11.14 2.98 14.21
C LEU A 409 -12.60 2.82 14.63
N GLU A 410 -13.35 3.92 14.70
CA GLU A 410 -14.77 3.90 15.04
C GLU A 410 -15.63 3.76 13.78
N ASP A 411 -16.74 3.05 13.92
CA ASP A 411 -17.72 2.90 12.85
C ASP A 411 -18.65 4.12 12.80
N GLY A 412 -19.18 4.41 11.63
CA GLY A 412 -20.20 5.43 11.40
C GLY A 412 -19.71 6.68 10.68
N ASP A 413 -20.64 7.34 9.98
CA ASP A 413 -20.34 8.46 9.07
C ASP A 413 -19.71 9.66 9.76
N VAL A 414 -20.11 9.94 11.02
CA VAL A 414 -19.56 11.09 11.77
C VAL A 414 -18.12 10.82 12.19
N ALA A 415 -17.82 9.62 12.68
CA ALA A 415 -16.47 9.21 13.05
C ALA A 415 -15.55 9.25 11.82
N LYS A 416 -16.00 8.65 10.71
CA LYS A 416 -15.31 8.70 9.42
C LYS A 416 -15.05 10.13 8.96
N PHE A 417 -16.07 10.98 8.98
CA PHE A 417 -15.92 12.39 8.57
C PHE A 417 -14.88 13.13 9.43
N VAL A 418 -14.91 12.96 10.75
CA VAL A 418 -14.00 13.66 11.65
C VAL A 418 -12.56 13.20 11.46
N SER A 419 -12.32 11.89 11.38
CA SER A 419 -10.98 11.35 11.17
C SER A 419 -10.43 11.70 9.78
N ASP A 420 -11.24 11.64 8.72
CA ASP A 420 -10.83 12.04 7.37
C ASP A 420 -10.50 13.54 7.30
N PHE A 421 -11.29 14.38 8.00
CA PHE A 421 -10.99 15.79 8.15
C PHE A 421 -9.64 16.02 8.84
N LEU A 422 -9.36 15.29 9.92
CA LEU A 422 -8.09 15.37 10.64
C LEU A 422 -6.91 14.93 9.78
N ILE A 423 -7.04 13.82 9.06
CA ILE A 423 -6.00 13.33 8.14
C ILE A 423 -5.65 14.41 7.11
N ARG A 424 -6.66 15.05 6.52
CA ARG A 424 -6.46 16.12 5.50
C ARG A 424 -5.88 17.40 6.06
N THR A 425 -6.30 17.81 7.26
CA THR A 425 -5.91 19.10 7.86
C THR A 425 -4.68 19.01 8.76
N TYR A 426 -4.32 17.80 9.20
CA TYR A 426 -3.14 17.51 10.01
C TYR A 426 -2.34 16.33 9.45
N PRO A 427 -1.89 16.40 8.16
CA PRO A 427 -1.38 15.26 7.40
C PRO A 427 0.01 14.79 7.81
N LYS A 428 0.76 15.56 8.61
CA LYS A 428 2.17 15.30 8.92
C LYS A 428 2.41 13.89 9.46
N HIS A 429 1.55 13.43 10.36
CA HIS A 429 1.64 12.08 10.94
C HIS A 429 1.34 11.02 9.88
N HIS A 430 0.27 11.19 9.11
CA HIS A 430 -0.12 10.29 8.02
C HIS A 430 1.02 10.12 7.01
N VAL A 431 1.56 11.23 6.50
CA VAL A 431 2.65 11.20 5.52
C VAL A 431 3.91 10.54 6.10
N SER A 432 4.32 10.90 7.32
CA SER A 432 5.52 10.31 7.94
C SER A 432 5.36 8.82 8.25
N SER A 433 4.14 8.37 8.49
CA SER A 433 3.81 6.98 8.81
C SER A 433 3.74 6.09 7.55
N TYR A 434 3.19 6.60 6.46
CA TYR A 434 2.86 5.81 5.28
C TYR A 434 3.68 6.14 4.02
N SER A 435 4.56 7.15 4.06
CA SER A 435 5.50 7.48 2.98
C SER A 435 6.94 7.35 3.46
N ARG A 436 7.48 6.13 3.41
CA ARG A 436 8.83 5.82 3.92
C ARG A 436 9.83 5.66 2.80
N PRO A 437 11.10 6.04 3.00
CA PRO A 437 12.18 5.76 2.04
C PRO A 437 12.32 4.28 1.68
N LEU A 438 12.02 3.37 2.62
CA LEU A 438 12.06 1.92 2.42
C LEU A 438 11.24 1.47 1.20
N TYR A 439 10.04 2.04 0.99
CA TYR A 439 9.16 1.67 -0.14
C TYR A 439 9.76 2.01 -1.52
N LYS A 440 10.83 2.78 -1.56
CA LYS A 440 11.55 3.19 -2.76
C LYS A 440 12.70 2.28 -3.11
N THR A 441 12.91 1.24 -2.31
CA THR A 441 14.05 0.32 -2.45
C THR A 441 13.61 -1.04 -2.99
N PRO A 442 14.44 -1.73 -3.77
CA PRO A 442 14.18 -3.10 -4.22
C PRO A 442 14.11 -4.09 -3.05
N GLU A 443 14.78 -3.80 -1.95
CA GLU A 443 14.78 -4.59 -0.71
C GLU A 443 13.37 -4.71 -0.11
N PHE A 444 12.53 -3.69 -0.31
CA PHE A 444 11.14 -3.75 0.07
C PHE A 444 10.39 -4.86 -0.69
N CYS A 445 10.58 -4.93 -1.99
CA CYS A 445 9.98 -5.98 -2.84
C CYS A 445 10.56 -7.36 -2.53
N ALA A 446 11.87 -7.42 -2.23
CA ALA A 446 12.61 -8.65 -1.94
C ALA A 446 12.03 -9.43 -0.76
N ALA A 447 11.43 -8.75 0.21
CA ALA A 447 10.84 -9.41 1.36
C ALA A 447 9.84 -10.50 0.98
N CYS A 448 9.04 -10.29 -0.09
CA CYS A 448 8.06 -11.24 -0.60
C CYS A 448 8.47 -11.88 -1.93
N HIS A 449 9.19 -11.16 -2.82
CA HIS A 449 9.62 -11.66 -4.13
C HIS A 449 10.94 -12.46 -4.09
N LYS A 450 11.20 -13.10 -2.94
CA LYS A 450 12.23 -14.08 -2.72
C LYS A 450 11.74 -15.07 -1.67
N GLN A 451 11.56 -16.34 -2.04
CA GLN A 451 10.94 -17.34 -1.18
C GLN A 451 11.67 -18.67 -1.28
N TYR A 452 11.89 -19.28 -0.13
CA TYR A 452 12.51 -20.58 0.03
C TYR A 452 11.74 -21.41 1.05
N LEU A 453 11.62 -22.69 0.80
CA LEU A 453 11.33 -23.67 1.85
C LEU A 453 12.66 -24.19 2.43
N ASP A 454 12.69 -24.51 3.69
CA ASP A 454 13.88 -25.04 4.34
C ASP A 454 13.60 -26.36 5.09
N LYS A 455 14.61 -26.85 5.80
CA LYS A 455 14.53 -28.12 6.52
C LYS A 455 13.49 -28.17 7.62
N GLU A 456 12.91 -27.06 8.03
CA GLU A 456 11.78 -27.03 8.98
C GLU A 456 10.55 -27.70 8.36
N VAL A 457 10.36 -27.52 7.04
CA VAL A 457 9.25 -28.08 6.28
C VAL A 457 9.63 -29.37 5.56
N ASN A 458 10.75 -29.35 4.85
CA ASN A 458 11.18 -30.45 3.98
C ASN A 458 12.25 -31.37 4.58
N THR A 459 12.54 -31.22 5.86
CA THR A 459 13.43 -32.04 6.70
C THR A 459 14.89 -32.03 6.23
N ASP A 460 15.38 -33.09 5.56
CA ASP A 460 16.78 -33.27 5.17
C ASP A 460 17.13 -32.78 3.75
N ILE A 461 16.12 -32.34 2.96
CA ILE A 461 16.37 -31.79 1.62
C ILE A 461 17.12 -30.46 1.74
N GLY A 462 16.76 -29.64 2.74
CA GLY A 462 17.37 -28.34 2.97
C GLY A 462 16.65 -27.24 2.21
N LYS A 463 17.39 -26.22 1.79
CA LYS A 463 16.81 -24.99 1.20
C LYS A 463 16.38 -25.24 -0.24
N VAL A 464 15.06 -25.19 -0.49
CA VAL A 464 14.43 -25.27 -1.80
C VAL A 464 13.87 -23.92 -2.21
N GLN A 465 14.26 -23.45 -3.38
CA GLN A 465 13.78 -22.17 -3.90
C GLN A 465 12.40 -22.33 -4.52
N GLY A 466 11.42 -21.58 -4.00
CA GLY A 466 10.12 -21.40 -4.64
C GLY A 466 10.17 -20.31 -5.73
N GLN A 467 10.66 -19.11 -5.36
CA GLN A 467 10.87 -18.00 -6.30
C GLN A 467 12.02 -17.11 -5.85
N ASN A 468 12.66 -16.39 -6.78
CA ASN A 468 13.75 -15.48 -6.46
C ASN A 468 13.98 -14.42 -7.52
N GLN A 469 13.05 -13.49 -7.66
CA GLN A 469 13.18 -12.38 -8.60
C GLN A 469 14.26 -11.40 -8.17
N TYR A 470 14.44 -11.17 -6.86
CA TYR A 470 15.40 -10.20 -6.34
C TYR A 470 16.85 -10.52 -6.69
N ASP A 471 17.31 -11.76 -6.41
CA ASP A 471 18.70 -12.11 -6.72
C ASP A 471 18.91 -12.23 -8.23
N SER A 472 17.90 -12.68 -8.98
CA SER A 472 17.93 -12.69 -10.45
C SER A 472 18.09 -11.28 -11.01
N TRP A 473 17.33 -10.30 -10.47
CA TRP A 473 17.47 -8.90 -10.84
C TRP A 473 18.84 -8.33 -10.44
N LYS A 474 19.31 -8.61 -9.24
CA LYS A 474 20.61 -8.13 -8.76
C LYS A 474 21.79 -8.64 -9.60
N ASN A 475 21.60 -9.76 -10.27
CA ASN A 475 22.55 -10.33 -11.22
C ASN A 475 22.23 -9.99 -12.70
N SER A 476 21.20 -9.21 -12.95
CA SER A 476 20.76 -8.86 -14.30
C SER A 476 21.53 -7.70 -14.88
N ARG A 477 21.44 -7.54 -16.21
CA ARG A 477 21.97 -6.38 -16.94
C ARG A 477 21.32 -5.04 -16.54
N TRP A 478 20.24 -5.06 -15.75
CA TRP A 478 19.53 -3.86 -15.30
C TRP A 478 20.05 -3.33 -13.97
N PHE A 479 20.88 -4.09 -13.26
CA PHE A 479 21.51 -3.68 -12.03
C PHE A 479 22.96 -3.26 -12.26
N HIS A 480 23.32 -2.02 -11.99
CA HIS A 480 24.65 -1.45 -12.12
C HIS A 480 25.25 -1.00 -10.77
N GLY A 481 24.53 -1.27 -9.68
CA GLY A 481 24.86 -0.84 -8.31
C GLY A 481 23.70 -0.08 -7.67
N ASP A 482 23.63 -0.08 -6.34
CA ASP A 482 22.46 0.43 -5.58
C ASP A 482 22.17 1.93 -5.82
N GLN A 483 23.16 2.73 -6.23
CA GLN A 483 23.02 4.17 -6.46
C GLN A 483 23.42 4.57 -7.88
N ASP A 484 23.64 3.63 -8.78
CA ASP A 484 23.98 3.95 -10.15
C ASP A 484 22.71 4.42 -10.91
N PRO A 485 22.75 5.59 -11.56
CA PRO A 485 21.60 6.11 -12.30
C PRO A 485 21.17 5.25 -13.50
N LYS A 486 21.99 4.28 -13.92
CA LYS A 486 21.64 3.32 -14.98
C LYS A 486 20.81 2.15 -14.44
N THR A 487 20.83 1.91 -13.12
CA THR A 487 20.04 0.85 -12.51
C THR A 487 18.56 1.11 -12.71
N LEU A 488 17.84 0.08 -13.15
CA LEU A 488 16.37 0.02 -13.15
C LEU A 488 15.94 -0.93 -12.07
N SER A 489 15.22 -0.44 -11.09
CA SER A 489 14.71 -1.27 -10.00
C SER A 489 13.32 -1.83 -10.32
N CYS A 490 12.80 -2.64 -9.41
CA CYS A 490 11.49 -3.29 -9.56
C CYS A 490 10.37 -2.28 -9.86
N ARG A 491 10.35 -1.15 -9.16
CA ARG A 491 9.24 -0.20 -9.22
C ARG A 491 9.22 0.64 -10.50
N GLU A 492 10.36 0.94 -11.13
CA GLU A 492 10.36 1.70 -12.39
C GLU A 492 9.61 0.94 -13.48
N CYS A 493 9.67 -0.40 -13.43
CA CYS A 493 8.94 -1.26 -14.35
C CYS A 493 7.54 -1.58 -13.85
N HIS A 494 7.38 -2.07 -12.61
CA HIS A 494 6.11 -2.60 -12.10
C HIS A 494 5.20 -1.54 -11.44
N MET A 495 5.75 -0.40 -11.05
CA MET A 495 5.05 0.74 -10.47
C MET A 495 5.48 2.04 -11.18
N PRO A 496 5.26 2.15 -12.51
CA PRO A 496 5.68 3.33 -13.25
C PRO A 496 4.98 4.59 -12.76
N LEU A 497 5.57 5.77 -13.08
CA LEU A 497 4.97 7.05 -12.79
C LEU A 497 3.75 7.31 -13.68
N ILE A 498 2.61 7.58 -13.06
CA ILE A 498 1.31 7.82 -13.70
C ILE A 498 0.83 9.22 -13.37
N ASP A 499 0.29 9.95 -14.36
CA ASP A 499 -0.32 11.26 -14.15
C ASP A 499 -1.50 11.18 -13.17
N SER A 500 -1.55 12.09 -12.19
CA SER A 500 -2.48 11.97 -11.08
C SER A 500 -2.78 13.27 -10.39
N ASP A 501 -4.02 13.40 -9.93
CA ASP A 501 -4.47 14.42 -8.98
C ASP A 501 -4.51 13.90 -7.52
N ASP A 502 -3.98 12.71 -7.28
CA ASP A 502 -3.92 12.08 -5.95
C ASP A 502 -3.03 12.88 -4.99
N PRO A 503 -3.39 13.01 -3.71
CA PRO A 503 -2.56 13.68 -2.71
C PRO A 503 -1.14 13.11 -2.57
N ALA A 504 -0.93 11.85 -2.98
CA ALA A 504 0.39 11.22 -3.00
C ALA A 504 1.21 11.58 -4.24
N ALA A 505 0.65 12.36 -5.20
CA ALA A 505 1.40 12.81 -6.36
C ALA A 505 2.53 13.80 -5.96
N GLY A 506 3.67 13.72 -6.65
CA GLY A 506 4.81 14.59 -6.41
C GLY A 506 5.61 14.24 -5.17
N ASP A 507 6.68 13.48 -5.31
CA ASP A 507 7.58 13.09 -4.21
C ASP A 507 9.02 13.52 -4.49
N MET A 508 9.46 14.61 -3.86
CA MET A 508 10.84 15.11 -4.00
C MET A 508 11.92 14.18 -3.45
N THR A 509 11.55 13.20 -2.65
CA THR A 509 12.52 12.25 -2.10
C THR A 509 12.76 11.06 -3.01
N ASP A 510 11.96 10.93 -4.07
CA ASP A 510 12.19 9.99 -5.16
C ASP A 510 13.13 10.59 -6.19
N TYR A 511 13.99 9.77 -6.82
CA TYR A 511 14.93 10.31 -7.80
C TYR A 511 14.20 10.79 -9.06
N ASN A 512 14.76 11.82 -9.70
CA ASN A 512 14.21 12.44 -10.91
C ASN A 512 12.79 13.00 -10.79
N ARG A 513 12.37 13.38 -9.59
CA ARG A 513 11.03 13.93 -9.33
C ARG A 513 11.09 15.32 -8.70
N THR A 514 9.99 16.04 -8.85
CA THR A 514 9.71 17.32 -8.20
C THR A 514 8.37 17.28 -7.50
N LEU A 515 8.14 18.18 -6.53
CA LEU A 515 6.87 18.26 -5.79
C LEU A 515 5.63 18.48 -6.67
N ASP A 516 5.81 19.01 -7.85
CA ASP A 516 4.77 19.42 -8.77
C ASP A 516 4.76 18.63 -10.08
N ASP A 517 5.34 17.44 -10.09
CA ASP A 517 5.35 16.58 -11.27
C ASP A 517 3.95 16.01 -11.62
N GLY A 518 2.98 16.11 -10.70
CA GLY A 518 1.62 15.64 -10.91
C GLY A 518 1.51 14.14 -11.17
N LYS A 519 2.40 13.33 -10.61
CA LYS A 519 2.47 11.89 -10.82
C LYS A 519 2.53 11.14 -9.49
N HIS A 520 1.94 9.94 -9.46
CA HIS A 520 2.18 8.96 -8.40
C HIS A 520 2.78 7.67 -8.97
N ARG A 521 3.29 6.80 -8.12
CA ARG A 521 3.68 5.44 -8.49
C ARG A 521 2.44 4.57 -8.67
N GLY A 522 2.28 3.96 -9.85
CA GLY A 522 1.14 3.10 -10.15
C GLY A 522 1.11 1.87 -9.25
N HIS A 523 -0.09 1.47 -8.80
CA HIS A 523 -0.32 0.33 -7.92
C HIS A 523 -0.96 -0.87 -8.62
N ARG A 524 -1.02 -0.87 -9.95
CA ARG A 524 -1.47 -2.06 -10.72
C ARG A 524 -0.47 -3.20 -10.64
N THR A 525 0.81 -2.91 -10.40
CA THR A 525 1.89 -3.90 -10.27
C THR A 525 1.84 -4.95 -11.39
N LEU A 526 1.82 -4.48 -12.65
CA LEU A 526 1.66 -5.34 -13.82
C LEU A 526 2.71 -6.44 -13.85
N GLY A 527 2.27 -7.64 -14.13
CA GLY A 527 3.09 -8.85 -14.25
C GLY A 527 2.60 -9.72 -15.40
N ALA A 528 2.50 -11.02 -15.18
CA ALA A 528 2.07 -11.98 -16.20
C ALA A 528 0.83 -12.81 -15.77
N ASN A 529 0.04 -12.28 -14.84
CA ASN A 529 -1.18 -12.95 -14.37
C ASN A 529 -2.44 -12.26 -14.94
N GLN A 530 -2.70 -12.47 -16.22
CA GLN A 530 -3.91 -11.98 -16.90
C GLN A 530 -5.16 -12.84 -16.59
N TYR A 531 -5.01 -13.95 -15.87
CA TYR A 531 -6.04 -14.96 -15.70
C TYR A 531 -6.91 -14.74 -14.45
N ILE A 532 -6.31 -14.58 -13.28
CA ILE A 532 -7.03 -14.55 -11.99
C ILE A 532 -8.00 -13.36 -11.87
N PRO A 533 -7.65 -12.13 -12.33
CA PRO A 533 -8.60 -11.01 -12.25
C PRO A 533 -9.92 -11.29 -12.97
N GLN A 534 -9.86 -11.90 -14.15
CA GLN A 534 -11.04 -12.27 -14.94
C GLN A 534 -11.79 -13.44 -14.32
N LEU A 535 -11.08 -14.47 -13.85
CA LEU A 535 -11.68 -15.64 -13.24
C LEU A 535 -12.50 -15.30 -11.98
N GLN A 536 -12.07 -14.28 -11.27
CA GLN A 536 -12.70 -13.82 -10.02
C GLN A 536 -13.64 -12.63 -10.20
N ASP A 537 -13.88 -12.20 -11.43
CA ASP A 537 -14.76 -11.06 -11.75
C ASP A 537 -14.41 -9.81 -10.94
N LEU A 538 -13.12 -9.50 -10.83
CA LEU A 538 -12.65 -8.38 -10.04
C LEU A 538 -13.01 -7.05 -10.71
N GLU A 539 -13.27 -6.03 -9.90
CA GLU A 539 -13.49 -4.67 -10.39
C GLU A 539 -12.24 -4.20 -11.17
N PHE A 540 -12.46 -3.61 -12.35
CA PHE A 540 -11.42 -3.20 -13.32
C PHE A 540 -10.57 -4.34 -13.91
N ALA A 541 -11.01 -5.60 -13.82
CA ALA A 541 -10.28 -6.75 -14.35
C ALA A 541 -10.01 -6.65 -15.84
N ASP A 542 -10.99 -6.17 -16.64
CA ASP A 542 -10.83 -6.04 -18.11
C ASP A 542 -9.66 -5.10 -18.46
N ILE A 543 -9.62 -3.92 -17.86
CA ILE A 543 -8.56 -2.94 -18.09
C ILE A 543 -7.20 -3.50 -17.63
N HIS A 544 -7.19 -4.16 -16.47
CA HIS A 544 -5.96 -4.73 -15.92
C HIS A 544 -5.41 -5.86 -16.79
N THR A 545 -6.27 -6.75 -17.26
CA THR A 545 -5.89 -7.87 -18.16
C THR A 545 -5.35 -7.35 -19.49
N GLU A 546 -6.03 -6.37 -20.10
CA GLU A 546 -5.54 -5.75 -21.34
C GLU A 546 -4.17 -5.09 -21.13
N MET A 547 -3.97 -4.40 -20.02
CA MET A 547 -2.67 -3.80 -19.69
C MET A 547 -1.58 -4.86 -19.50
N ILE A 548 -1.88 -6.00 -18.86
CA ILE A 548 -0.92 -7.11 -18.72
C ILE A 548 -0.53 -7.65 -20.10
N GLU A 549 -1.49 -7.84 -20.98
CA GLU A 549 -1.22 -8.30 -22.34
C GLU A 549 -0.35 -7.32 -23.14
N GLN A 550 -0.68 -6.03 -23.09
CA GLN A 550 0.13 -4.96 -23.68
C GLN A 550 1.54 -4.92 -23.06
N TRP A 551 1.64 -5.11 -21.75
CA TRP A 551 2.90 -5.20 -21.02
C TRP A 551 3.79 -6.33 -21.55
N MET A 552 3.23 -7.52 -21.70
CA MET A 552 3.94 -8.70 -22.21
C MET A 552 4.35 -8.56 -23.67
N ARG A 553 3.51 -7.95 -24.50
CA ARG A 553 3.82 -7.63 -25.91
C ARG A 553 4.79 -6.47 -26.07
N GLY A 554 5.01 -5.69 -24.99
CA GLY A 554 5.89 -4.53 -25.01
C GLY A 554 5.27 -3.28 -25.63
N ASP A 555 3.96 -3.22 -25.67
CA ASP A 555 3.18 -2.10 -26.22
C ASP A 555 3.10 -0.91 -25.23
N ILE A 556 3.36 -1.17 -23.94
CA ILE A 556 3.38 -0.12 -22.91
C ILE A 556 4.73 0.61 -22.91
N GLU A 557 4.66 1.92 -23.08
CA GLU A 557 5.80 2.80 -22.92
C GLU A 557 5.88 3.34 -21.49
N ILE A 558 7.09 3.38 -20.93
CA ILE A 558 7.37 3.97 -19.62
C ILE A 558 8.32 5.15 -19.84
N PRO A 559 7.80 6.39 -19.87
CA PRO A 559 8.59 7.57 -20.23
C PRO A 559 9.82 7.79 -19.35
N GLU A 560 9.73 7.48 -18.05
CA GLU A 560 10.83 7.71 -17.09
C GLU A 560 12.06 6.82 -17.34
N ILE A 561 11.91 5.72 -18.09
CA ILE A 561 12.99 4.77 -18.40
C ILE A 561 13.16 4.53 -19.91
N ALA A 562 12.51 5.33 -20.74
CA ALA A 562 12.50 5.14 -22.19
C ALA A 562 13.92 5.19 -22.82
N ASP A 563 14.83 5.92 -22.21
CA ASP A 563 16.25 6.00 -22.62
C ASP A 563 17.08 4.78 -22.24
N LYS A 564 16.58 3.93 -21.32
CA LYS A 564 17.29 2.77 -20.79
C LYS A 564 16.65 1.45 -21.21
N TRP A 565 15.37 1.47 -21.57
CA TRP A 565 14.58 0.28 -21.83
C TRP A 565 14.44 0.01 -23.33
N THR A 566 14.64 -1.24 -23.71
CA THR A 566 14.56 -1.64 -25.12
C THR A 566 13.11 -1.65 -25.63
N ILE A 567 12.93 -1.34 -26.92
CA ILE A 567 11.62 -1.41 -27.59
C ILE A 567 11.31 -2.87 -27.94
N GLY A 568 10.03 -3.23 -28.00
CA GLY A 568 9.53 -4.55 -28.42
C GLY A 568 9.04 -5.41 -27.24
N PRO A 569 8.69 -6.68 -27.50
CA PRO A 569 8.11 -7.59 -26.52
C PRO A 569 9.09 -7.93 -25.39
N VAL A 570 8.58 -8.46 -24.29
CA VAL A 570 9.41 -8.88 -23.14
C VAL A 570 10.43 -9.94 -23.54
N VAL A 571 10.07 -10.80 -24.51
CA VAL A 571 10.98 -11.73 -25.17
C VAL A 571 10.91 -11.50 -26.67
N ARG A 572 12.02 -11.12 -27.26
CA ARG A 572 12.15 -10.96 -28.71
C ARG A 572 12.59 -12.28 -29.35
N MET A 573 12.05 -12.57 -30.53
CA MET A 573 12.46 -13.73 -31.31
C MET A 573 13.04 -13.31 -32.67
N GLU A 574 14.00 -14.09 -33.14
CA GLU A 574 14.60 -14.00 -34.49
C GLU A 574 14.76 -15.39 -35.08
N ILE A 575 14.41 -15.54 -36.35
CA ILE A 575 14.61 -16.82 -37.12
C ILE A 575 15.83 -16.67 -37.97
N PHE A 576 16.75 -17.62 -37.87
CA PHE A 576 17.87 -17.81 -38.79
C PHE A 576 17.59 -19.04 -39.64
N ALA A 577 17.29 -18.82 -40.90
CA ALA A 577 16.96 -19.85 -41.88
C ALA A 577 17.81 -19.68 -43.14
N PRO A 578 18.04 -20.71 -43.96
CA PRO A 578 18.66 -20.58 -45.28
C PRO A 578 17.76 -19.75 -46.21
N GLU A 579 18.35 -18.99 -47.13
CA GLU A 579 17.60 -18.23 -48.13
C GLU A 579 16.90 -19.14 -49.17
N SER A 580 17.54 -20.28 -49.52
CA SER A 580 16.97 -21.31 -50.40
C SER A 580 17.48 -22.70 -50.04
N VAL A 581 16.72 -23.70 -50.41
CA VAL A 581 17.02 -25.13 -50.23
C VAL A 581 16.50 -25.92 -51.45
N ALA A 582 17.09 -27.08 -51.76
CA ALA A 582 16.57 -27.95 -52.79
C ALA A 582 15.29 -28.67 -52.33
N ALA A 583 14.38 -28.97 -53.26
CA ALA A 583 13.19 -29.74 -52.95
C ALA A 583 13.54 -31.12 -52.37
N GLY A 584 12.92 -31.49 -51.23
CA GLY A 584 13.20 -32.73 -50.49
C GLY A 584 14.46 -32.71 -49.64
N GLU A 585 15.18 -31.58 -49.59
CA GLU A 585 16.33 -31.42 -48.68
C GLU A 585 15.84 -31.09 -47.24
N GLN A 586 16.64 -31.50 -46.26
CA GLN A 586 16.41 -31.13 -44.88
C GLN A 586 16.68 -29.63 -44.68
N VAL A 587 15.71 -28.93 -44.14
CA VAL A 587 15.88 -27.54 -43.72
C VAL A 587 16.30 -27.51 -42.26
N ASP A 588 17.44 -26.93 -41.98
CA ASP A 588 17.87 -26.62 -40.61
C ASP A 588 17.71 -25.13 -40.37
N LEU A 589 16.93 -24.77 -39.36
CA LEU A 589 16.76 -23.41 -38.95
C LEU A 589 16.96 -23.23 -37.42
N ARG A 590 17.24 -22.01 -37.01
CA ARG A 590 17.44 -21.68 -35.62
C ARG A 590 16.50 -20.55 -35.24
N VAL A 591 15.82 -20.67 -34.07
CA VAL A 591 15.06 -19.63 -33.43
C VAL A 591 15.90 -19.09 -32.24
N LEU A 592 16.24 -17.82 -32.29
CA LEU A 592 16.91 -17.11 -31.20
C LEU A 592 15.88 -16.33 -30.38
N LEU A 593 15.82 -16.63 -29.08
CA LEU A 593 15.00 -15.90 -28.13
C LEU A 593 15.91 -15.01 -27.27
N THR A 594 15.51 -13.78 -27.10
CA THR A 594 16.24 -12.80 -26.27
C THR A 594 15.33 -12.28 -25.16
N ASN A 595 15.75 -12.44 -23.91
CA ASN A 595 15.10 -11.76 -22.78
C ASN A 595 15.35 -10.25 -22.93
N ASN A 596 14.37 -9.58 -23.51
CA ASN A 596 14.53 -8.21 -24.00
C ASN A 596 14.27 -7.15 -22.93
N LYS A 597 13.33 -7.42 -21.99
CA LYS A 597 12.88 -6.42 -21.03
C LYS A 597 12.89 -6.87 -19.57
N THR A 598 12.73 -8.17 -19.28
CA THR A 598 12.58 -8.56 -17.87
C THR A 598 13.85 -8.36 -17.08
N GLY A 599 13.67 -7.85 -15.86
CA GLY A 599 14.76 -7.67 -14.90
C GLY A 599 15.14 -8.98 -14.17
N HIS A 600 14.48 -10.08 -14.46
CA HIS A 600 14.64 -11.39 -13.84
C HIS A 600 14.46 -12.48 -14.89
N ASP A 601 14.54 -13.74 -14.50
CA ASP A 601 14.31 -14.86 -15.40
C ASP A 601 12.91 -14.80 -16.04
N TYR A 602 12.80 -15.28 -17.28
CA TYR A 602 11.55 -15.43 -18.02
C TYR A 602 11.32 -16.90 -18.37
N PRO A 603 10.12 -17.46 -18.12
CA PRO A 603 9.15 -16.98 -17.15
C PRO A 603 9.68 -17.06 -15.71
N THR A 604 8.97 -16.43 -14.78
CA THR A 604 9.34 -16.41 -13.35
C THR A 604 8.12 -16.70 -12.47
N GLY A 605 8.37 -17.10 -11.23
CA GLY A 605 7.34 -17.52 -10.28
C GLY A 605 7.21 -19.04 -10.22
N PRO A 606 5.99 -19.58 -10.02
CA PRO A 606 5.77 -21.03 -9.88
C PRO A 606 5.86 -21.76 -11.22
N LEU A 607 7.08 -22.10 -11.65
CA LEU A 607 7.37 -22.70 -12.94
C LEU A 607 6.81 -24.13 -13.11
N ASP A 608 6.34 -24.75 -12.06
CA ASP A 608 5.64 -26.04 -12.08
C ASP A 608 4.21 -25.95 -12.60
N MET A 609 3.59 -24.75 -12.50
CA MET A 609 2.25 -24.50 -13.07
C MET A 609 2.26 -23.61 -14.30
N ILE A 610 3.24 -22.75 -14.47
CA ILE A 610 3.36 -21.82 -15.60
C ILE A 610 3.93 -22.54 -16.82
N GLU A 611 3.43 -22.20 -18.00
CA GLU A 611 4.00 -22.64 -19.26
C GLU A 611 4.19 -21.47 -20.23
N SER A 612 5.37 -21.42 -20.84
CA SER A 612 5.63 -20.58 -22.01
C SER A 612 6.36 -21.43 -23.06
N TRP A 613 5.95 -21.35 -24.32
CA TRP A 613 6.50 -22.25 -25.36
C TRP A 613 6.56 -21.56 -26.71
N VAL A 614 7.41 -22.10 -27.58
CA VAL A 614 7.48 -21.70 -28.98
C VAL A 614 6.64 -22.67 -29.82
N GLU A 615 5.66 -22.12 -30.50
CA GLU A 615 5.00 -22.77 -31.62
C GLU A 615 5.73 -22.41 -32.91
N LEU A 616 6.16 -23.40 -33.66
CA LEU A 616 6.74 -23.23 -34.99
C LEU A 616 5.83 -23.89 -36.02
N VAL A 617 5.36 -23.10 -36.98
CA VAL A 617 4.53 -23.58 -38.09
C VAL A 617 5.19 -23.20 -39.41
N VAL A 618 5.36 -24.17 -40.27
CA VAL A 618 5.87 -23.96 -41.63
C VAL A 618 4.78 -24.31 -42.62
N THR A 619 4.50 -23.38 -43.51
CA THR A 619 3.50 -23.57 -44.58
C THR A 619 4.14 -23.42 -45.96
N ASP A 620 3.60 -24.16 -46.94
CA ASP A 620 3.93 -23.99 -48.36
C ASP A 620 3.24 -22.76 -48.96
N SER A 621 3.49 -22.46 -50.20
CA SER A 621 2.88 -21.37 -50.98
C SER A 621 1.36 -21.48 -51.13
N GLU A 622 0.77 -22.66 -50.93
CA GLU A 622 -0.67 -22.92 -50.99
C GLU A 622 -1.30 -22.77 -49.59
N GLY A 623 -0.50 -22.58 -48.53
CA GLY A 623 -0.93 -22.46 -47.14
C GLY A 623 -1.11 -23.80 -46.41
N ASN A 624 -0.67 -24.92 -47.00
CA ASN A 624 -0.69 -26.21 -46.33
C ASN A 624 0.44 -26.27 -45.30
N VAL A 625 0.15 -26.86 -44.15
CA VAL A 625 1.15 -27.05 -43.08
C VAL A 625 2.07 -28.21 -43.48
N VAL A 626 3.35 -27.92 -43.66
CA VAL A 626 4.39 -28.93 -43.97
C VAL A 626 5.16 -29.38 -42.72
N TYR A 627 5.19 -28.51 -41.69
CA TYR A 627 5.77 -28.83 -40.39
C TYR A 627 5.11 -28.02 -39.30
N ALA A 628 4.86 -28.62 -38.13
CA ALA A 628 4.40 -27.92 -36.98
C ALA A 628 4.92 -28.58 -35.67
N THR A 629 5.23 -27.78 -34.69
CA THR A 629 5.59 -28.21 -33.34
C THR A 629 5.11 -27.16 -32.32
N GLY A 630 4.73 -27.60 -31.13
CA GLY A 630 4.25 -26.71 -30.08
C GLY A 630 2.81 -26.21 -30.25
N SER A 631 2.01 -26.86 -31.08
CA SER A 631 0.59 -26.56 -31.21
C SER A 631 -0.17 -27.02 -29.97
N VAL A 632 -1.31 -26.37 -29.72
CA VAL A 632 -2.20 -26.72 -28.60
C VAL A 632 -3.31 -27.63 -29.15
N ASP A 633 -3.49 -28.77 -28.50
CA ASP A 633 -4.60 -29.68 -28.80
C ASP A 633 -5.93 -29.05 -28.36
N SER A 634 -6.88 -28.96 -29.28
CA SER A 634 -8.15 -28.25 -29.09
C SER A 634 -9.14 -28.96 -28.14
N GLU A 635 -8.93 -30.23 -27.81
CA GLU A 635 -9.80 -31.01 -26.92
C GLU A 635 -9.24 -31.04 -25.51
N THR A 636 -7.92 -31.13 -25.38
CA THR A 636 -7.24 -31.30 -24.07
C THR A 636 -6.53 -30.05 -23.57
N ASP A 637 -6.41 -29.01 -24.39
CA ASP A 637 -5.58 -27.82 -24.15
C ASP A 637 -4.09 -28.13 -23.88
N GLN A 638 -3.64 -29.36 -24.15
CA GLN A 638 -2.25 -29.76 -23.95
C GLN A 638 -1.36 -29.28 -25.11
N ILE A 639 -0.13 -28.91 -24.78
CA ILE A 639 0.88 -28.56 -25.77
C ILE A 639 1.38 -29.87 -26.41
N THR A 640 1.31 -29.96 -27.73
CA THR A 640 1.72 -31.15 -28.50
C THR A 640 3.11 -30.96 -29.07
N ASP A 641 3.94 -31.98 -28.95
CA ASP A 641 5.26 -32.10 -29.62
C ASP A 641 6.16 -30.85 -29.46
N SER A 642 6.08 -30.16 -28.34
CA SER A 642 6.85 -28.94 -28.11
C SER A 642 8.33 -29.26 -27.93
N GLN A 643 9.18 -28.74 -28.82
CA GLN A 643 10.64 -28.79 -28.67
C GLN A 643 11.14 -27.70 -27.71
N VAL A 644 10.43 -26.57 -27.59
CA VAL A 644 10.83 -25.41 -26.82
C VAL A 644 9.73 -25.03 -25.87
N ILE A 645 9.83 -25.49 -24.63
CA ILE A 645 8.91 -25.13 -23.52
C ILE A 645 9.68 -24.66 -22.33
N PHE A 646 9.21 -23.58 -21.69
CA PHE A 646 9.74 -23.01 -20.48
C PHE A 646 8.80 -23.37 -19.33
N LYS A 647 9.24 -24.25 -18.46
CA LYS A 647 8.54 -24.74 -17.26
C LYS A 647 9.53 -25.43 -16.32
N SER A 648 9.05 -25.99 -15.22
CA SER A 648 9.82 -26.86 -14.35
C SER A 648 9.00 -28.10 -14.00
N ASP A 649 9.55 -29.27 -14.27
CA ASP A 649 9.00 -30.57 -13.85
C ASP A 649 9.80 -31.06 -12.65
N GLY A 650 9.31 -30.71 -11.44
CA GLY A 650 9.86 -31.16 -10.19
C GLY A 650 9.43 -32.59 -9.85
N PHE A 651 10.18 -33.28 -9.00
CA PHE A 651 9.82 -34.59 -8.51
C PHE A 651 10.10 -34.75 -7.01
N ASP A 652 9.31 -35.62 -6.39
CA ASP A 652 9.42 -35.98 -4.98
C ASP A 652 10.43 -37.12 -4.75
N ARG A 653 10.56 -37.57 -3.49
CA ARG A 653 11.44 -38.68 -3.08
C ARG A 653 11.09 -40.03 -3.71
N ARG A 654 9.87 -40.20 -4.23
CA ARG A 654 9.42 -41.43 -4.92
C ARG A 654 9.61 -41.36 -6.41
N GLY A 655 9.99 -40.17 -6.93
CA GLY A 655 10.10 -39.89 -8.35
C GLY A 655 8.77 -39.49 -8.99
N GLU A 656 7.76 -39.18 -8.18
CA GLU A 656 6.47 -38.67 -8.66
C GLU A 656 6.59 -37.16 -8.94
N LEU A 657 5.87 -36.68 -9.96
CA LEU A 657 5.91 -35.27 -10.34
C LEU A 657 5.27 -34.39 -9.26
N ILE A 658 5.87 -33.24 -9.02
CA ILE A 658 5.27 -32.14 -8.29
C ILE A 658 4.22 -31.48 -9.21
N ASP A 659 2.96 -31.79 -9.00
CA ASP A 659 1.85 -31.43 -9.87
C ASP A 659 0.74 -30.62 -9.16
N ARG A 660 0.93 -30.36 -7.85
CA ARG A 660 -0.01 -29.64 -6.99
C ARG A 660 0.62 -28.41 -6.33
N HIS A 661 1.74 -27.96 -6.85
CA HIS A 661 2.58 -26.95 -6.23
C HIS A 661 3.04 -27.33 -4.81
N ASN A 662 3.14 -28.62 -4.51
CA ASN A 662 3.59 -29.15 -3.24
C ASN A 662 5.12 -29.11 -3.14
N LEU A 663 5.69 -27.92 -3.15
CA LEU A 663 7.14 -27.68 -3.15
C LEU A 663 7.85 -28.22 -1.91
N TRP A 664 7.13 -28.52 -0.83
CA TRP A 664 7.69 -29.15 0.37
C TRP A 664 8.16 -30.59 0.15
N ASP A 665 7.68 -31.25 -0.90
CA ASP A 665 8.13 -32.59 -1.30
C ASP A 665 9.25 -32.56 -2.34
N LEU A 666 9.53 -31.39 -2.92
CA LEU A 666 10.47 -31.25 -4.04
C LEU A 666 11.88 -31.65 -3.65
N VAL A 667 12.45 -32.66 -4.30
CA VAL A 667 13.84 -33.11 -4.14
C VAL A 667 14.75 -32.72 -5.29
N GLY A 668 14.17 -32.47 -6.47
CA GLY A 668 14.88 -32.08 -7.67
C GLY A 668 13.94 -31.79 -8.83
N ALA A 669 14.50 -31.44 -9.97
CA ALA A 669 13.75 -31.25 -11.20
C ALA A 669 14.34 -32.11 -12.31
N SER A 670 13.48 -32.89 -12.98
CA SER A 670 13.85 -33.67 -14.16
C SER A 670 13.97 -32.77 -15.39
N TYR A 671 13.23 -31.67 -15.39
CA TYR A 671 13.27 -30.64 -16.42
C TYR A 671 13.12 -29.27 -15.77
N LYS A 672 13.94 -28.30 -16.18
CA LYS A 672 13.79 -26.90 -15.80
C LYS A 672 14.37 -26.02 -16.89
N ARG A 673 13.54 -25.12 -17.40
CA ARG A 673 13.96 -24.17 -18.40
C ARG A 673 13.36 -22.80 -18.14
N SER A 674 14.23 -21.81 -18.06
CA SER A 674 13.91 -20.38 -18.02
C SER A 674 14.96 -19.61 -18.82
N MET A 675 14.69 -18.36 -19.11
CA MET A 675 15.61 -17.46 -19.79
C MET A 675 16.17 -16.44 -18.82
N TYR A 676 17.48 -16.40 -18.74
CA TYR A 676 18.21 -15.46 -17.91
C TYR A 676 18.10 -14.00 -18.45
N PRO A 677 18.02 -12.97 -17.58
CA PRO A 677 17.79 -11.57 -18.01
C PRO A 677 19.00 -10.87 -18.63
N GLY A 678 20.12 -11.54 -18.78
CA GLY A 678 21.38 -10.94 -19.19
C GLY A 678 22.26 -10.54 -18.00
N VAL A 679 23.43 -9.98 -18.30
CA VAL A 679 24.45 -9.62 -17.31
C VAL A 679 24.94 -8.19 -17.49
N THR A 680 25.45 -7.61 -16.40
CA THR A 680 26.17 -6.33 -16.39
C THR A 680 27.64 -6.52 -16.02
N ASP A 681 28.41 -5.45 -16.13
CA ASP A 681 29.82 -5.37 -15.71
C ASP A 681 30.03 -5.51 -14.19
N THR A 682 28.98 -5.29 -13.38
CA THR A 682 29.02 -5.49 -11.92
C THR A 682 29.00 -6.95 -11.49
N PHE A 683 28.90 -7.85 -12.45
CA PHE A 683 28.75 -9.29 -12.23
C PHE A 683 30.03 -10.00 -11.72
N GLU A 684 31.18 -9.37 -11.71
CA GLU A 684 32.45 -9.96 -11.32
C GLU A 684 32.49 -10.48 -9.87
N GLU A 685 31.60 -10.00 -9.01
CA GLU A 685 31.58 -10.37 -7.59
C GLU A 685 30.67 -11.58 -7.25
N SER A 686 29.83 -12.03 -8.18
CA SER A 686 28.90 -13.13 -7.91
C SER A 686 29.28 -14.41 -8.65
N MET A 687 29.92 -15.34 -7.97
CA MET A 687 30.20 -16.68 -8.50
C MET A 687 28.92 -17.48 -8.64
N GLN A 688 28.50 -17.74 -9.87
CA GLN A 688 27.38 -18.63 -10.15
C GLN A 688 27.88 -19.92 -10.84
N CYS A 689 27.10 -20.97 -10.62
CA CYS A 689 27.40 -22.29 -11.16
C CYS A 689 27.50 -22.28 -12.70
N PRO A 690 28.53 -22.89 -13.31
CA PRO A 690 28.77 -22.86 -14.75
C PRO A 690 27.71 -23.51 -15.61
N SER A 691 26.72 -24.19 -15.04
CA SER A 691 25.70 -24.96 -15.77
C SER A 691 24.57 -24.10 -16.37
N MET A 692 24.51 -22.80 -16.07
CA MET A 692 23.53 -21.93 -16.69
C MET A 692 24.11 -21.36 -18.00
N ALA A 693 23.42 -21.61 -19.14
CA ALA A 693 23.78 -20.98 -20.40
C ALA A 693 23.57 -19.48 -20.32
N ARG A 694 24.64 -18.75 -20.13
CA ARG A 694 24.66 -17.27 -20.05
C ARG A 694 25.03 -16.71 -21.42
N GLY A 695 24.50 -15.54 -21.71
CA GLY A 695 25.04 -14.74 -22.80
C GLY A 695 26.55 -14.63 -22.65
N ARG A 696 27.28 -14.63 -23.74
CA ARG A 696 28.75 -14.57 -23.75
C ARG A 696 29.18 -13.25 -23.14
N ILE A 697 29.86 -13.30 -21.99
CA ILE A 697 30.59 -12.15 -21.47
C ILE A 697 31.75 -11.93 -22.46
N THR A 698 31.76 -10.81 -23.14
CA THR A 698 32.89 -10.42 -23.98
C THR A 698 33.90 -9.63 -23.17
N ASP A 699 35.18 -9.71 -23.51
CA ASP A 699 36.29 -9.03 -22.81
C ASP A 699 36.17 -7.50 -22.76
N ASN A 700 35.13 -6.90 -23.38
CA ASN A 700 34.77 -5.50 -23.33
C ASN A 700 33.51 -5.21 -22.50
N ALA A 701 33.25 -5.97 -21.48
CA ALA A 701 32.01 -6.07 -20.71
C ALA A 701 31.67 -4.86 -19.84
N ARG A 702 31.81 -3.65 -20.33
CA ARG A 702 31.20 -2.45 -19.70
C ARG A 702 29.79 -2.13 -20.24
N GLU A 703 29.30 -2.93 -21.16
CA GLU A 703 27.96 -2.81 -21.75
C GLU A 703 27.06 -3.95 -21.26
N SER A 704 25.81 -3.63 -20.97
CA SER A 704 24.81 -4.62 -20.57
C SER A 704 24.48 -5.56 -21.73
N THR A 705 24.52 -6.87 -21.47
CA THR A 705 24.30 -7.91 -22.48
C THR A 705 22.97 -8.64 -22.21
N PRO A 706 22.02 -8.67 -23.16
CA PRO A 706 20.80 -9.45 -23.04
C PRO A 706 21.08 -10.94 -22.89
N GLY A 707 20.30 -11.62 -22.06
CA GLY A 707 20.28 -13.07 -22.03
C GLY A 707 19.59 -13.61 -23.28
N SER A 708 20.21 -14.57 -23.95
CA SER A 708 19.67 -15.19 -25.15
C SER A 708 19.78 -16.70 -25.10
N ARG A 709 18.92 -17.37 -25.85
CA ARG A 709 18.90 -18.81 -26.04
C ARG A 709 18.51 -19.13 -27.46
N SER A 710 19.14 -20.14 -28.07
CA SER A 710 18.80 -20.59 -29.40
C SER A 710 18.39 -22.05 -29.36
N ASP A 711 17.45 -22.41 -30.23
CA ASP A 711 16.97 -23.76 -30.44
C ASP A 711 16.97 -24.04 -31.95
N ASP A 712 17.41 -25.23 -32.32
CA ASP A 712 17.52 -25.67 -33.69
C ASP A 712 16.33 -26.58 -34.05
N PHE A 713 15.79 -26.41 -35.27
CA PHE A 713 14.66 -27.17 -35.82
C PHE A 713 15.05 -27.72 -37.17
N ALA A 714 14.54 -28.91 -37.51
CA ALA A 714 14.82 -29.58 -38.77
C ALA A 714 13.55 -30.21 -39.34
N PHE A 715 13.33 -30.03 -40.65
CA PHE A 715 12.22 -30.61 -41.41
C PHE A 715 12.60 -30.73 -42.88
N GLU A 716 11.83 -31.51 -43.70
CA GLU A 716 12.05 -31.66 -45.12
C GLU A 716 11.37 -30.51 -45.90
N ALA A 717 12.05 -29.99 -46.92
CA ALA A 717 11.54 -28.95 -47.80
C ALA A 717 10.54 -29.50 -48.79
N ASN A 718 9.28 -29.13 -48.71
CA ASN A 718 8.21 -29.49 -49.61
C ASN A 718 7.48 -28.25 -50.12
N GLY A 719 7.21 -28.14 -51.42
CA GLY A 719 6.56 -26.98 -52.05
C GLY A 719 7.56 -26.05 -52.77
N ASP A 720 7.09 -24.91 -53.25
CA ASP A 720 7.89 -23.95 -54.04
C ASP A 720 8.51 -22.85 -53.17
N GLU A 721 7.83 -22.46 -52.12
CA GLU A 721 8.27 -21.48 -51.12
C GLU A 721 7.72 -21.89 -49.75
N LEU A 722 8.52 -21.75 -48.73
CA LEU A 722 8.13 -22.04 -47.35
C LEU A 722 8.06 -20.77 -46.54
N THR A 723 6.95 -20.57 -45.85
CA THR A 723 6.79 -19.53 -44.84
C THR A 723 6.92 -20.14 -43.44
N VAL A 724 7.92 -19.72 -42.70
CA VAL A 724 8.16 -20.11 -41.30
C VAL A 724 7.60 -19.05 -40.39
N ARG A 725 6.72 -19.47 -39.49
CA ARG A 725 6.19 -18.60 -38.38
C ARG A 725 6.61 -19.20 -37.05
N ALA A 726 7.28 -18.42 -36.21
CA ALA A 726 7.55 -18.77 -34.85
C ALA A 726 6.77 -17.81 -33.91
N THR A 727 6.01 -18.39 -33.00
CA THR A 727 5.19 -17.66 -32.01
C THR A 727 5.56 -18.10 -30.62
N LEU A 728 5.87 -17.13 -29.73
CA LEU A 728 6.04 -17.39 -28.29
C LEU A 728 4.71 -17.18 -27.58
N TRP A 729 4.24 -18.24 -26.97
CA TRP A 729 3.02 -18.27 -26.19
C TRP A 729 3.32 -18.31 -24.69
N TYR A 730 2.35 -17.88 -23.88
CA TYR A 730 2.38 -17.92 -22.42
C TYR A 730 1.01 -18.25 -21.85
N ARG A 731 0.96 -19.08 -20.81
CA ARG A 731 -0.21 -19.24 -19.95
C ARG A 731 0.20 -19.35 -18.48
N LYS A 732 -0.66 -18.81 -17.59
CA LYS A 732 -0.38 -18.73 -16.15
C LYS A 732 -0.45 -20.07 -15.44
N ALA A 733 -1.37 -20.94 -15.85
CA ALA A 733 -1.56 -22.25 -15.26
C ALA A 733 -1.80 -23.30 -16.34
N ASN A 734 -1.12 -24.44 -16.22
CA ASN A 734 -1.33 -25.57 -17.13
C ASN A 734 -2.66 -26.28 -16.87
N PRO A 735 -3.27 -26.97 -17.88
CA PRO A 735 -4.57 -27.60 -17.73
C PRO A 735 -4.61 -28.66 -16.64
N ALA A 736 -3.58 -29.49 -16.52
CA ALA A 736 -3.54 -30.57 -15.54
C ALA A 736 -3.57 -30.04 -14.10
N PHE A 737 -2.92 -28.91 -13.84
CA PHE A 737 -2.98 -28.23 -12.57
C PHE A 737 -4.39 -27.68 -12.28
N LEU A 738 -5.03 -27.04 -13.27
CA LEU A 738 -6.38 -26.49 -13.13
C LEU A 738 -7.43 -27.58 -12.93
N ASP A 739 -7.33 -28.71 -13.64
CA ASP A 739 -8.20 -29.87 -13.45
C ASP A 739 -8.11 -30.41 -12.02
N ARG A 740 -6.97 -30.29 -11.39
CA ARG A 740 -6.77 -30.71 -10.00
C ARG A 740 -7.39 -29.71 -8.99
N VAL A 741 -7.24 -28.42 -9.23
CA VAL A 741 -7.76 -27.36 -8.36
C VAL A 741 -9.29 -27.23 -8.47
N TYR A 742 -9.82 -27.32 -9.68
CA TYR A 742 -11.24 -27.07 -9.98
C TYR A 742 -12.05 -28.35 -10.28
N GLY A 743 -11.38 -29.50 -10.40
CA GLY A 743 -11.97 -30.79 -10.77
C GLY A 743 -11.84 -31.07 -12.28
N THR A 744 -11.75 -32.36 -12.63
CA THR A 744 -11.51 -32.83 -14.01
C THR A 744 -12.65 -32.53 -15.00
N GLU A 745 -13.83 -32.18 -14.49
CA GLU A 745 -14.98 -31.79 -15.32
C GLU A 745 -15.12 -30.27 -15.47
N THR A 746 -14.08 -29.52 -15.07
CA THR A 746 -14.13 -28.05 -15.09
C THR A 746 -13.89 -27.50 -16.50
N ASP A 747 -14.60 -26.42 -16.82
CA ASP A 747 -14.33 -25.59 -18.01
C ASP A 747 -13.31 -24.45 -17.75
N VAL A 748 -12.76 -24.39 -16.51
CA VAL A 748 -11.81 -23.37 -16.13
C VAL A 748 -10.48 -23.62 -16.83
N ARG A 749 -10.06 -22.69 -17.71
CA ARG A 749 -8.79 -22.75 -18.44
C ARG A 749 -8.06 -21.41 -18.39
N SER A 750 -6.74 -21.46 -18.26
CA SER A 750 -5.91 -20.27 -18.32
C SER A 750 -5.79 -19.78 -19.75
N PRO A 751 -6.13 -18.51 -20.05
CA PRO A 751 -5.98 -17.95 -21.38
C PRO A 751 -4.53 -18.08 -21.89
N ILE A 752 -4.39 -18.28 -23.18
CA ILE A 752 -3.10 -18.33 -23.87
C ILE A 752 -2.82 -16.96 -24.47
N LEU A 753 -1.70 -16.36 -24.08
CA LEU A 753 -1.25 -15.05 -24.54
C LEU A 753 -0.14 -15.18 -25.57
N LYS A 754 -0.28 -14.49 -26.71
CA LYS A 754 0.82 -14.30 -27.66
C LYS A 754 1.76 -13.22 -27.15
N VAL A 755 2.98 -13.61 -26.77
CA VAL A 755 4.03 -12.70 -26.28
C VAL A 755 4.78 -12.04 -27.43
N SER A 756 5.20 -12.84 -28.40
CA SER A 756 5.90 -12.35 -29.61
C SER A 756 5.73 -13.30 -30.78
N GLU A 757 5.98 -12.80 -31.98
CA GLU A 757 5.86 -13.55 -33.22
C GLU A 757 6.90 -13.05 -34.24
N THR A 758 7.45 -13.95 -35.05
CA THR A 758 8.39 -13.61 -36.11
C THR A 758 8.23 -14.55 -37.30
N PHE A 759 8.67 -14.10 -38.45
CA PHE A 759 8.52 -14.82 -39.72
C PHE A 759 9.84 -14.90 -40.49
N ALA A 760 10.00 -15.94 -41.27
CA ALA A 760 11.02 -16.07 -42.30
C ALA A 760 10.45 -16.77 -43.53
N THR A 761 11.01 -16.51 -44.68
CA THR A 761 10.68 -17.21 -45.95
C THR A 761 11.90 -17.94 -46.48
N ILE A 762 11.69 -19.12 -47.06
CA ILE A 762 12.73 -19.99 -47.64
C ILE A 762 12.27 -20.34 -49.04
N ALA A 763 13.05 -19.99 -50.04
CA ALA A 763 12.79 -20.43 -51.42
C ALA A 763 13.12 -21.94 -51.57
N VAL A 764 12.28 -22.69 -52.25
CA VAL A 764 12.57 -24.09 -52.60
C VAL A 764 12.94 -24.15 -54.07
N ASP A 765 14.21 -24.45 -54.34
CA ASP A 765 14.70 -24.56 -55.69
C ASP A 765 14.13 -25.84 -56.32
N GLY A 766 13.34 -25.67 -57.40
CA GLY A 766 12.81 -26.81 -58.16
C GLY A 766 13.94 -27.64 -58.81
N GLU A 767 13.72 -28.96 -59.03
CA GLU A 767 14.66 -29.83 -59.71
C GLU A 767 15.09 -29.29 -61.08
#